data_e39d64f045159e888bd767f5e7eb3ca1
#
_entry.id   e39d64f045159e888bd767f5e7eb3ca1
#
_cell.length_a   1.000
_cell.length_b   1.000
_cell.length_c   1.000
_cell.angle_alpha   90.00
_cell.angle_beta   90.00
_cell.angle_gamma   90.00
#
_symmetry.space_group_name_H-M   'P 1'
#
loop_
_entity.id
_entity.type
_entity.pdbx_description
1 polymer ?
#
loop_
_entity_poly.entity_id
_entity_poly.type
_entity_poly.pdbx_seq_one_letter_code
_entity_poly.pdbx_strand_id
1 'polypeptide(L)'
;MKPYLYLLAFALVACHNSSEEKESVKEELTNYVNPFIGTDGTGNTYPGAMTPFGMVQLSPDIGIPGWDRISGYFYPDSIITGFSHTHLSGTGAGDLYDVLIMPTNSRFNERIEANNRLPFSYFSHQHEPATAGYYSVDLLSYGIKAELTATPRVGVQRYTFPKDEQSKITVDLGYSINWDKPTETYLKVVDNTTLEGYRFSTGWARNQKVYFVIKLSKPFVDKEFTEEKENGKTNRSKMVLRYATADNETIVVKTALSMHSIAGAYKNMEAEAPHFAFDDYREAARNLWERQLQKITVEGGTEEQKTIFYTMLYQSMLAPNLFSDADAPEKRYDTFSLWDTFRAAHPLYTLLHRKASADFIKSFLAHYRENGTLPVWSMQGGETNMMIGYHAVPIIVDAYFKNIPMDIPLAYEACKQSAMVKEREIDLYQQYGYVPYDLDTSGENWSVSKTLEYAYDDWCIAQFAKSLGKEQDAAYFAKRAENWRNLFDGKTTFFRPKDSKGQFIKPFNPKDYSKYFCESNAWHYRWFVPHNILGLRDAMGGADAFEQKLDSMFTLAVTPDEKLPIFSTGMIGQYVHGNEPSHHVAYLYHFTNHPEKVSQRVTEILNTQYKNTPSGHCGNEDCGQMSSWYVLSALGFYPLNPSDGRYYLTTPLFDKATLHLENGKTFTIEKGKKAGEIRFNGKPFYRNYINYDEILTINN
;
A
#
# COMPACT_ATOMS: atom_id res chain seq x y z
N MET A 1 -3.63 21.89 97.52
CA MET A 1 -4.53 21.05 96.68
C MET A 1 -4.87 21.82 95.44
N LYS A 2 -4.33 21.40 94.27
CA LYS A 2 -4.59 22.02 92.97
C LYS A 2 -5.51 21.09 92.18
N PRO A 3 -6.57 21.58 91.50
CA PRO A 3 -7.32 20.79 90.54
C PRO A 3 -6.73 20.93 89.16
N TYR A 4 -6.60 19.83 88.46
CA TYR A 4 -6.19 19.74 87.04
C TYR A 4 -7.37 20.07 86.14
N LEU A 5 -7.11 20.99 85.17
CA LEU A 5 -8.03 21.36 84.10
C LEU A 5 -7.70 20.49 82.87
N TYR A 6 -8.63 19.66 82.40
CA TYR A 6 -8.55 18.93 81.16
C TYR A 6 -9.07 19.81 79.98
N LEU A 7 -8.19 20.15 79.08
CA LEU A 7 -8.58 20.76 77.77
C LEU A 7 -8.93 19.61 76.83
N LEU A 8 -10.19 19.54 76.39
CA LEU A 8 -10.60 18.75 75.22
C LEU A 8 -10.28 19.53 73.99
N ALA A 9 -9.34 19.01 73.09
CA ALA A 9 -9.10 19.49 71.77
C ALA A 9 -10.06 18.78 70.81
N PHE A 10 -10.99 19.50 70.20
CA PHE A 10 -11.78 19.04 69.08
C PHE A 10 -10.91 19.07 67.79
N ALA A 11 -10.56 17.91 67.29
CA ALA A 11 -9.94 17.77 65.94
C ALA A 11 -11.06 17.82 64.91
N LEU A 12 -11.11 18.91 64.13
CA LEU A 12 -11.88 19.02 62.91
C LEU A 12 -11.16 18.17 61.83
N VAL A 13 -11.71 17.02 61.48
CA VAL A 13 -11.31 16.26 60.32
C VAL A 13 -11.92 16.94 59.09
N ALA A 14 -11.08 17.71 58.38
CA ALA A 14 -11.42 18.19 57.04
C ALA A 14 -11.34 17.00 56.06
N CYS A 15 -12.48 16.51 55.61
CA CYS A 15 -12.55 15.61 54.45
C CYS A 15 -12.03 16.36 53.24
N HIS A 16 -10.79 16.12 52.86
CA HIS A 16 -10.27 16.43 51.53
C HIS A 16 -10.86 15.40 50.57
N ASN A 17 -11.88 15.78 49.81
CA ASN A 17 -12.25 15.07 48.59
C ASN A 17 -11.10 15.27 47.61
N SER A 18 -10.11 14.38 47.61
CA SER A 18 -9.26 14.20 46.44
C SER A 18 -10.13 13.58 45.34
N SER A 19 -10.61 14.40 44.41
CA SER A 19 -10.98 13.92 43.11
C SER A 19 -9.72 13.28 42.52
N GLU A 20 -9.60 11.96 42.62
CA GLU A 20 -8.72 11.20 41.73
C GLU A 20 -9.18 11.54 40.32
N GLU A 21 -8.48 12.45 39.64
CA GLU A 21 -8.45 12.46 38.19
C GLU A 21 -8.01 11.04 37.81
N LYS A 22 -8.96 10.21 37.38
CA LYS A 22 -8.64 8.98 36.65
C LYS A 22 -7.82 9.44 35.47
N GLU A 23 -6.49 9.24 35.49
CA GLU A 23 -5.70 9.24 34.30
C GLU A 23 -6.47 8.36 33.31
N SER A 24 -7.01 8.97 32.27
CA SER A 24 -7.64 8.24 31.17
C SER A 24 -6.55 7.36 30.60
N VAL A 25 -6.67 6.06 30.78
CA VAL A 25 -5.80 5.08 30.13
C VAL A 25 -5.89 5.43 28.64
N LYS A 26 -4.78 5.91 28.09
CA LYS A 26 -4.74 6.32 26.67
C LYS A 26 -5.04 5.07 25.85
N GLU A 27 -6.11 5.12 25.08
CA GLU A 27 -6.54 4.00 24.25
C GLU A 27 -5.45 3.66 23.24
N GLU A 28 -5.02 2.39 23.21
CA GLU A 28 -4.01 1.91 22.26
C GLU A 28 -4.67 1.65 20.91
N LEU A 29 -4.29 2.44 19.90
CA LEU A 29 -4.89 2.42 18.57
C LEU A 29 -4.54 1.15 17.79
N THR A 30 -3.43 0.50 18.11
CA THR A 30 -3.05 -0.81 17.57
C THR A 30 -4.09 -1.90 17.85
N ASN A 31 -4.92 -1.76 18.89
CA ASN A 31 -6.02 -2.69 19.19
C ASN A 31 -7.16 -2.64 18.15
N TYR A 32 -7.27 -1.55 17.41
CA TYR A 32 -8.25 -1.42 16.32
C TYR A 32 -7.77 -2.04 15.00
N VAL A 33 -6.49 -2.38 14.87
CA VAL A 33 -5.97 -2.93 13.61
C VAL A 33 -6.37 -4.39 13.46
N ASN A 34 -7.11 -4.71 12.40
CA ASN A 34 -7.44 -6.05 11.98
C ASN A 34 -6.71 -6.42 10.68
N PRO A 35 -5.51 -7.06 10.76
CA PRO A 35 -4.73 -7.39 9.57
C PRO A 35 -5.39 -8.39 8.61
N PHE A 36 -6.50 -9.03 9.02
CA PHE A 36 -7.23 -9.95 8.15
C PHE A 36 -8.14 -9.24 7.13
N ILE A 37 -8.42 -7.93 7.26
CA ILE A 37 -9.20 -7.21 6.26
C ILE A 37 -8.46 -7.22 4.92
N GLY A 38 -9.11 -7.75 3.87
CA GLY A 38 -8.56 -7.86 2.52
C GLY A 38 -7.83 -9.18 2.23
N THR A 39 -7.80 -10.13 3.17
CA THR A 39 -7.14 -11.44 2.98
C THR A 39 -8.04 -12.48 2.33
N ASP A 40 -9.28 -12.12 1.99
CA ASP A 40 -10.26 -12.91 1.25
C ASP A 40 -10.80 -12.08 0.07
N GLY A 41 -11.37 -12.74 -0.91
CA GLY A 41 -11.90 -12.10 -2.12
C GLY A 41 -10.79 -11.57 -3.01
N THR A 42 -10.80 -10.26 -3.28
CA THR A 42 -9.89 -9.59 -4.21
C THR A 42 -8.94 -8.61 -3.55
N GLY A 43 -8.93 -8.50 -2.23
CA GLY A 43 -8.10 -7.53 -1.51
C GLY A 43 -6.59 -7.79 -1.61
N ASN A 44 -6.20 -9.07 -1.68
CA ASN A 44 -4.80 -9.52 -1.83
C ASN A 44 -3.85 -8.98 -0.76
N THR A 45 -4.33 -8.77 0.47
CA THR A 45 -3.50 -8.39 1.61
C THR A 45 -3.02 -9.64 2.38
N TYR A 46 -2.09 -9.46 3.33
CA TYR A 46 -1.58 -10.54 4.18
C TYR A 46 -1.63 -10.15 5.66
N PRO A 47 -1.81 -11.13 6.59
CA PRO A 47 -1.95 -10.84 8.02
C PRO A 47 -0.62 -10.80 8.77
N GLY A 48 0.51 -10.98 8.09
CA GLY A 48 1.83 -11.16 8.67
C GLY A 48 2.39 -9.95 9.40
N ALA A 49 3.51 -10.16 10.07
CA ALA A 49 4.17 -9.15 10.87
C ALA A 49 5.15 -8.32 10.05
N MET A 50 5.03 -6.98 10.14
CA MET A 50 6.01 -6.03 9.62
C MET A 50 6.02 -4.75 10.43
N THR A 51 6.98 -3.87 10.18
CA THR A 51 7.00 -2.48 10.68
C THR A 51 6.56 -1.51 9.59
N PRO A 52 6.13 -0.28 9.91
CA PRO A 52 5.74 0.71 8.91
C PRO A 52 6.82 0.88 7.84
N PHE A 53 6.46 0.69 6.55
CA PHE A 53 7.37 0.77 5.40
C PHE A 53 8.61 -0.14 5.49
N GLY A 54 8.55 -1.25 6.26
CA GLY A 54 9.70 -2.13 6.50
C GLY A 54 10.16 -2.91 5.26
N MET A 55 11.43 -3.35 5.26
CA MET A 55 12.02 -4.24 4.25
C MET A 55 11.45 -5.68 4.38
N VAL A 56 11.12 -6.08 5.60
CA VAL A 56 10.62 -7.42 5.91
C VAL A 56 9.10 -7.41 6.02
N GLN A 57 8.46 -8.31 5.28
CA GLN A 57 7.05 -8.65 5.35
C GLN A 57 6.96 -10.15 5.71
N LEU A 58 7.06 -10.45 7.02
CA LEU A 58 7.08 -11.83 7.51
C LEU A 58 5.65 -12.36 7.66
N SER A 59 5.23 -13.23 6.76
CA SER A 59 3.84 -13.69 6.69
C SER A 59 3.72 -15.20 6.44
N PRO A 60 2.60 -15.82 6.82
CA PRO A 60 2.34 -17.22 6.44
C PRO A 60 2.10 -17.35 4.94
N ASP A 61 2.61 -18.47 4.40
CA ASP A 61 2.42 -18.91 3.02
C ASP A 61 1.60 -20.19 2.96
N ILE A 62 0.58 -20.18 2.10
CA ILE A 62 -0.27 -21.34 1.83
C ILE A 62 0.40 -22.30 0.83
N GLY A 63 1.21 -21.72 -0.09
CA GLY A 63 1.91 -22.47 -1.14
C GLY A 63 1.02 -23.00 -2.26
N ILE A 64 -0.20 -22.47 -2.41
CA ILE A 64 -1.12 -22.77 -3.52
C ILE A 64 -1.10 -21.55 -4.46
N PRO A 65 -0.81 -21.73 -5.76
CA PRO A 65 -0.86 -20.62 -6.72
C PRO A 65 -2.31 -20.21 -7.03
N GLY A 66 -2.53 -18.94 -7.32
CA GLY A 66 -3.83 -18.40 -7.71
C GLY A 66 -3.87 -16.89 -7.63
N TRP A 67 -4.81 -16.28 -8.36
CA TRP A 67 -5.03 -14.84 -8.35
C TRP A 67 -5.43 -14.30 -6.95
N ASP A 68 -6.24 -15.06 -6.24
CA ASP A 68 -6.71 -14.77 -4.88
C ASP A 68 -5.68 -15.11 -3.78
N ARG A 69 -4.50 -15.61 -4.17
CA ARG A 69 -3.38 -16.02 -3.30
C ARG A 69 -2.08 -15.30 -3.61
N ILE A 70 -2.18 -14.16 -4.27
CA ILE A 70 -1.02 -13.39 -4.71
C ILE A 70 -0.16 -12.90 -3.54
N SER A 71 -0.79 -12.55 -2.41
CA SER A 71 -0.06 -12.15 -1.20
C SER A 71 0.61 -13.31 -0.44
N GLY A 72 0.51 -14.55 -0.93
CA GLY A 72 0.98 -15.76 -0.23
C GLY A 72 -0.03 -16.37 0.74
N TYR A 73 -0.98 -15.59 1.22
CA TYR A 73 -2.04 -15.97 2.16
C TYR A 73 -3.44 -15.78 1.56
N PHE A 74 -4.35 -16.69 1.89
CA PHE A 74 -5.77 -16.57 1.54
C PHE A 74 -6.63 -17.10 2.67
N TYR A 75 -7.46 -16.27 3.27
CA TYR A 75 -8.21 -16.57 4.49
C TYR A 75 -9.06 -17.85 4.42
N PRO A 76 -9.77 -18.18 3.31
CA PRO A 76 -10.54 -19.41 3.22
C PRO A 76 -9.74 -20.72 3.25
N ASP A 77 -8.43 -20.67 3.06
CA ASP A 77 -7.58 -21.86 3.10
C ASP A 77 -7.32 -22.33 4.55
N SER A 78 -7.01 -23.62 4.72
CA SER A 78 -6.85 -24.25 6.04
C SER A 78 -5.48 -24.88 6.26
N ILE A 79 -4.49 -24.51 5.42
CA ILE A 79 -3.12 -25.04 5.49
C ILE A 79 -2.10 -23.92 5.46
N ILE A 80 -0.96 -24.14 6.11
CA ILE A 80 0.23 -23.29 6.04
C ILE A 80 1.41 -24.17 5.63
N THR A 81 2.20 -23.70 4.66
CA THR A 81 3.39 -24.36 4.14
C THR A 81 4.68 -23.82 4.76
N GLY A 82 4.64 -22.61 5.29
CA GLY A 82 5.76 -21.95 5.95
C GLY A 82 5.54 -20.46 6.10
N PHE A 83 6.62 -19.76 6.41
CA PHE A 83 6.64 -18.32 6.63
C PHE A 83 7.78 -17.71 5.83
N SER A 84 7.49 -16.96 4.78
CA SER A 84 8.49 -16.23 4.00
C SER A 84 8.61 -14.77 4.46
N HIS A 85 9.65 -14.07 4.00
CA HIS A 85 10.05 -12.78 4.57
C HIS A 85 9.73 -11.59 3.66
N THR A 86 9.25 -11.84 2.44
CA THR A 86 8.89 -10.79 1.48
C THR A 86 7.56 -11.12 0.81
N HIS A 87 6.65 -10.13 0.81
CA HIS A 87 5.31 -10.24 0.22
C HIS A 87 4.89 -8.90 -0.40
N LEU A 88 4.06 -8.96 -1.44
CA LEU A 88 3.37 -7.80 -1.97
C LEU A 88 2.00 -7.64 -1.29
N SER A 89 1.60 -6.41 -1.00
CA SER A 89 0.29 -6.11 -0.41
C SER A 89 -0.67 -5.55 -1.46
N GLY A 90 -1.78 -6.24 -1.66
CA GLY A 90 -2.90 -5.73 -2.44
C GLY A 90 -2.67 -5.66 -3.95
N THR A 91 -1.63 -6.27 -4.49
CA THR A 91 -1.33 -6.17 -5.93
C THR A 91 -2.02 -7.25 -6.74
N GLY A 92 -2.14 -7.02 -8.04
CA GLY A 92 -2.54 -8.03 -9.02
C GLY A 92 -1.39 -8.94 -9.47
N ALA A 93 -0.21 -8.86 -8.84
CA ALA A 93 0.99 -9.61 -9.22
C ALA A 93 1.51 -10.48 -8.07
N GLY A 94 1.72 -11.75 -8.33
CA GLY A 94 2.25 -12.71 -7.38
C GLY A 94 3.74 -12.90 -7.53
N ASP A 95 4.54 -12.28 -6.65
CA ASP A 95 5.99 -12.30 -6.71
C ASP A 95 6.62 -12.20 -5.32
N LEU A 96 7.93 -12.43 -5.21
CA LEU A 96 8.75 -12.42 -4.00
C LEU A 96 8.75 -13.78 -3.27
N TYR A 97 8.23 -13.88 -2.03
CA TYR A 97 8.19 -15.07 -1.17
C TYR A 97 9.58 -15.59 -0.77
N ASP A 98 10.52 -14.69 -0.50
CA ASP A 98 11.90 -15.03 -0.23
C ASP A 98 12.10 -15.65 1.15
N VAL A 99 12.99 -16.64 1.22
CA VAL A 99 13.48 -17.28 2.44
C VAL A 99 12.36 -17.89 3.28
N LEU A 100 11.73 -18.94 2.76
CA LEU A 100 10.68 -19.68 3.47
C LEU A 100 11.29 -20.47 4.63
N ILE A 101 10.67 -20.35 5.82
CA ILE A 101 11.03 -21.14 7.00
C ILE A 101 9.79 -21.90 7.50
N MET A 102 9.95 -23.22 7.75
CA MET A 102 8.86 -24.05 8.27
C MET A 102 9.36 -24.95 9.40
N PRO A 103 8.78 -24.83 10.63
CA PRO A 103 9.02 -25.77 11.71
C PRO A 103 8.15 -27.02 11.54
N THR A 104 8.73 -28.21 11.76
CA THR A 104 8.05 -29.51 11.74
C THR A 104 8.60 -30.43 12.82
N ASN A 105 8.07 -31.65 12.96
CA ASN A 105 8.59 -32.67 13.88
C ASN A 105 8.42 -34.08 13.31
N SER A 106 8.46 -35.11 14.14
CA SER A 106 8.33 -36.52 13.72
C SER A 106 6.98 -36.82 13.05
N ARG A 107 5.94 -36.03 13.23
CA ARG A 107 4.60 -36.15 12.59
C ARG A 107 4.57 -35.56 11.20
N PHE A 108 5.63 -35.66 10.44
CA PHE A 108 5.82 -34.95 9.17
C PHE A 108 4.72 -35.24 8.14
N ASN A 109 4.11 -34.15 7.62
CA ASN A 109 3.17 -34.16 6.50
C ASN A 109 3.77 -33.40 5.30
N GLU A 110 3.58 -33.99 4.12
CA GLU A 110 4.12 -33.45 2.89
C GLU A 110 3.06 -33.48 1.78
N ARG A 111 3.04 -32.48 0.93
CA ARG A 111 2.25 -32.50 -0.31
C ARG A 111 3.12 -32.19 -1.51
N ILE A 112 2.67 -32.54 -2.69
CA ILE A 112 3.31 -32.19 -3.96
C ILE A 112 2.47 -31.10 -4.61
N GLU A 113 3.08 -29.93 -4.83
CA GLU A 113 2.48 -28.81 -5.53
C GLU A 113 3.45 -28.33 -6.59
N ALA A 114 3.02 -28.23 -7.84
CA ALA A 114 3.85 -27.77 -8.97
C ALA A 114 5.26 -28.43 -9.02
N ASN A 115 5.37 -29.73 -8.75
CA ASN A 115 6.60 -30.53 -8.62
C ASN A 115 7.47 -30.23 -7.39
N ASN A 116 7.01 -29.41 -6.45
CA ASN A 116 7.68 -29.19 -5.17
C ASN A 116 7.09 -30.09 -4.10
N ARG A 117 7.96 -30.66 -3.27
CA ARG A 117 7.56 -31.35 -2.04
C ARG A 117 7.61 -30.33 -0.90
N LEU A 118 6.42 -29.91 -0.45
CA LEU A 118 6.27 -28.88 0.57
C LEU A 118 5.72 -29.50 1.86
N PRO A 119 6.36 -29.27 3.02
CA PRO A 119 5.73 -29.55 4.30
C PRO A 119 4.49 -28.65 4.45
N PHE A 120 3.49 -29.13 5.16
CA PHE A 120 2.32 -28.31 5.48
C PHE A 120 1.73 -28.70 6.82
N SER A 121 1.05 -27.74 7.44
CA SER A 121 0.22 -27.97 8.62
C SER A 121 -1.19 -27.46 8.39
N TYR A 122 -2.18 -28.20 8.89
CA TYR A 122 -3.50 -27.62 9.10
C TYR A 122 -3.45 -26.58 10.22
N PHE A 123 -4.30 -25.58 10.13
CA PHE A 123 -4.51 -24.55 11.16
C PHE A 123 -6.00 -24.21 11.30
N SER A 124 -6.33 -23.38 12.28
CA SER A 124 -7.68 -22.87 12.50
C SER A 124 -7.63 -21.39 12.86
N HIS A 125 -8.49 -20.59 12.28
CA HIS A 125 -8.62 -19.16 12.60
C HIS A 125 -8.97 -18.87 14.06
N GLN A 126 -9.49 -19.87 14.80
CA GLN A 126 -9.69 -19.75 16.26
C GLN A 126 -8.37 -19.67 17.04
N HIS A 127 -7.27 -20.10 16.41
CA HIS A 127 -5.92 -20.12 16.98
C HIS A 127 -4.93 -19.34 16.10
N GLU A 128 -5.41 -18.27 15.47
CA GLU A 128 -4.65 -17.46 14.54
C GLU A 128 -4.81 -15.94 14.86
N PRO A 129 -4.28 -15.48 15.99
CA PRO A 129 -4.33 -14.05 16.31
C PRO A 129 -3.32 -13.25 15.47
N ALA A 130 -3.74 -12.10 14.93
CA ALA A 130 -2.90 -11.12 14.27
C ALA A 130 -3.22 -9.71 14.77
N THR A 131 -2.18 -8.89 14.91
CA THR A 131 -2.27 -7.46 15.26
C THR A 131 -1.15 -6.70 14.55
N ALA A 132 -1.16 -5.37 14.60
CA ALA A 132 -0.10 -4.58 13.99
C ALA A 132 1.31 -5.00 14.51
N GLY A 133 2.14 -5.53 13.61
CA GLY A 133 3.51 -5.98 13.92
C GLY A 133 3.63 -7.36 14.57
N TYR A 134 2.55 -8.12 14.67
CA TYR A 134 2.55 -9.46 15.25
C TYR A 134 1.54 -10.38 14.59
N TYR A 135 1.96 -11.62 14.36
CA TYR A 135 1.11 -12.73 13.90
C TYR A 135 1.43 -13.98 14.71
N SER A 136 0.44 -14.83 14.94
CA SER A 136 0.64 -16.14 15.57
C SER A 136 -0.34 -17.16 15.02
N VAL A 137 0.06 -18.45 15.02
CA VAL A 137 -0.80 -19.55 14.60
C VAL A 137 -0.36 -20.86 15.26
N ASP A 138 -1.33 -21.72 15.55
CA ASP A 138 -1.06 -23.11 15.95
C ASP A 138 -1.00 -24.03 14.73
N LEU A 139 0.17 -24.61 14.47
CA LEU A 139 0.40 -25.62 13.45
C LEU A 139 -0.11 -26.98 13.95
N LEU A 140 -1.40 -27.25 13.73
CA LEU A 140 -2.15 -28.36 14.33
C LEU A 140 -1.57 -29.73 13.99
N SER A 141 -1.02 -29.92 12.78
CA SER A 141 -0.42 -31.21 12.38
C SER A 141 0.79 -31.57 13.24
N TYR A 142 1.48 -30.59 13.78
CA TYR A 142 2.72 -30.77 14.54
C TYR A 142 2.58 -30.47 16.03
N GLY A 143 1.52 -29.76 16.43
CA GLY A 143 1.37 -29.24 17.79
C GLY A 143 2.44 -28.18 18.10
N ILE A 144 2.85 -27.40 17.11
CA ILE A 144 3.83 -26.32 17.22
C ILE A 144 3.09 -24.99 17.17
N LYS A 145 3.38 -24.08 18.09
CA LYS A 145 2.94 -22.70 18.00
C LYS A 145 4.01 -21.89 17.28
N ALA A 146 3.62 -21.17 16.23
CA ALA A 146 4.45 -20.22 15.54
C ALA A 146 4.02 -18.78 15.89
N GLU A 147 4.99 -17.92 16.20
CA GLU A 147 4.80 -16.50 16.51
C GLU A 147 5.79 -15.69 15.68
N LEU A 148 5.30 -14.62 15.04
CA LEU A 148 6.05 -13.78 14.12
C LEU A 148 6.03 -12.33 14.59
N THR A 149 7.16 -11.65 14.51
CA THR A 149 7.29 -10.20 14.62
C THR A 149 8.44 -9.73 13.74
N ALA A 150 8.61 -8.41 13.56
CA ALA A 150 9.66 -7.88 12.73
C ALA A 150 10.25 -6.58 13.29
N THR A 151 11.51 -6.32 12.95
CA THR A 151 12.11 -4.99 12.89
C THR A 151 12.07 -4.50 11.43
N PRO A 152 12.52 -3.30 11.09
CA PRO A 152 12.52 -2.85 9.70
C PRO A 152 13.21 -3.80 8.71
N ARG A 153 14.26 -4.53 9.15
CA ARG A 153 15.09 -5.39 8.26
C ARG A 153 15.26 -6.81 8.75
N VAL A 154 14.69 -7.17 9.91
CA VAL A 154 14.87 -8.51 10.50
C VAL A 154 13.51 -9.10 10.84
N GLY A 155 13.20 -10.26 10.26
CA GLY A 155 12.09 -11.10 10.69
C GLY A 155 12.50 -11.90 11.94
N VAL A 156 11.64 -11.93 12.94
CA VAL A 156 11.89 -12.67 14.19
C VAL A 156 10.74 -13.63 14.41
N GLN A 157 11.07 -14.91 14.48
CA GLN A 157 10.12 -16.02 14.63
C GLN A 157 10.41 -16.74 15.92
N ARG A 158 9.36 -17.09 16.67
CA ARG A 158 9.44 -17.95 17.86
C ARG A 158 8.58 -19.18 17.62
N TYR A 159 9.19 -20.36 17.73
CA TYR A 159 8.50 -21.65 17.61
C TYR A 159 8.51 -22.35 18.97
N THR A 160 7.33 -22.69 19.46
CA THR A 160 7.16 -23.49 20.68
C THR A 160 6.86 -24.93 20.29
N PHE A 161 7.78 -25.83 20.59
CA PHE A 161 7.71 -27.25 20.20
C PHE A 161 7.15 -28.12 21.33
N PRO A 162 6.43 -29.20 21.02
CA PRO A 162 6.22 -30.29 21.93
C PRO A 162 7.54 -31.08 22.15
N LYS A 163 7.56 -31.99 23.11
CA LYS A 163 8.68 -32.93 23.26
C LYS A 163 8.77 -33.85 22.01
N ASP A 164 9.91 -33.79 21.30
CA ASP A 164 10.17 -34.59 20.12
C ASP A 164 11.68 -34.70 19.86
N GLU A 165 12.19 -35.92 19.59
CA GLU A 165 13.59 -36.16 19.28
C GLU A 165 13.95 -35.84 17.80
N GLN A 166 12.95 -35.52 16.98
CA GLN A 166 13.10 -35.25 15.54
C GLN A 166 12.45 -33.95 15.11
N SER A 167 12.43 -32.97 15.98
CA SER A 167 12.01 -31.59 15.64
C SER A 167 12.91 -31.02 14.57
N LYS A 168 12.35 -30.24 13.66
CA LYS A 168 13.05 -29.69 12.47
C LYS A 168 12.69 -28.24 12.27
N ILE A 169 13.65 -27.49 11.73
CA ILE A 169 13.43 -26.18 11.10
C ILE A 169 13.98 -26.28 9.67
N THR A 170 13.11 -26.11 8.69
CA THR A 170 13.48 -26.14 7.27
C THR A 170 13.63 -24.72 6.76
N VAL A 171 14.75 -24.42 6.10
CA VAL A 171 14.97 -23.20 5.31
C VAL A 171 14.92 -23.61 3.84
N ASP A 172 13.98 -23.07 3.08
CA ASP A 172 13.75 -23.44 1.68
C ASP A 172 13.88 -22.19 0.77
N LEU A 173 14.96 -22.14 -0.01
CA LEU A 173 15.20 -21.09 -1.00
C LEU A 173 14.64 -21.47 -2.38
N GLY A 174 14.22 -22.71 -2.56
CA GLY A 174 13.56 -23.20 -3.77
C GLY A 174 12.06 -22.94 -3.80
N TYR A 175 11.47 -22.50 -2.66
CA TYR A 175 10.05 -22.17 -2.60
C TYR A 175 9.70 -21.05 -3.58
N SER A 176 8.63 -21.27 -4.33
CA SER A 176 8.08 -20.27 -5.24
C SER A 176 6.62 -20.58 -5.56
N ILE A 177 5.82 -19.55 -5.75
CA ILE A 177 4.44 -19.62 -6.24
C ILE A 177 4.20 -18.52 -7.27
N ASN A 178 3.10 -18.61 -8.01
CA ASN A 178 2.67 -17.62 -9.00
C ASN A 178 3.75 -17.33 -10.06
N TRP A 179 4.26 -16.11 -10.14
CA TRP A 179 5.23 -15.70 -11.17
C TRP A 179 6.69 -15.79 -10.72
N ASP A 180 6.91 -15.88 -9.41
CA ASP A 180 8.26 -16.00 -8.86
C ASP A 180 8.95 -17.29 -9.28
N LYS A 181 10.22 -17.19 -9.68
CA LYS A 181 11.08 -18.32 -10.07
C LYS A 181 12.50 -18.10 -9.57
N PRO A 182 13.00 -18.93 -8.64
CA PRO A 182 14.40 -18.87 -8.25
C PRO A 182 15.33 -19.13 -9.44
N THR A 183 16.33 -18.29 -9.61
CA THR A 183 17.33 -18.37 -10.70
C THR A 183 18.70 -18.79 -10.18
N GLU A 184 19.03 -18.39 -8.95
CA GLU A 184 20.27 -18.73 -8.28
C GLU A 184 20.09 -18.67 -6.77
N THR A 185 20.52 -19.71 -6.05
CA THR A 185 20.47 -19.76 -4.59
C THR A 185 21.81 -20.18 -4.01
N TYR A 186 22.13 -19.64 -2.85
CA TYR A 186 23.30 -20.02 -2.06
C TYR A 186 22.88 -20.11 -0.59
N LEU A 187 23.20 -21.24 0.05
CA LEU A 187 22.88 -21.46 1.45
C LEU A 187 24.05 -22.19 2.13
N LYS A 188 24.64 -21.56 3.12
CA LYS A 188 25.80 -22.05 3.84
C LYS A 188 25.57 -22.03 5.33
N VAL A 189 25.99 -23.08 6.00
CA VAL A 189 26.14 -23.15 7.46
C VAL A 189 27.47 -22.53 7.85
N VAL A 190 27.44 -21.47 8.65
CA VAL A 190 28.62 -20.78 9.21
C VAL A 190 29.07 -21.51 10.48
N ASP A 191 28.11 -21.76 11.37
CA ASP A 191 28.27 -22.55 12.60
C ASP A 191 26.92 -23.23 12.94
N ASN A 192 26.84 -23.90 14.11
CA ASN A 192 25.62 -24.64 14.48
C ASN A 192 24.43 -23.77 14.92
N THR A 193 24.55 -22.45 14.83
CA THR A 193 23.48 -21.46 15.11
C THR A 193 23.33 -20.42 14.01
N THR A 194 24.19 -20.43 12.98
CA THR A 194 24.25 -19.37 11.98
C THR A 194 24.27 -19.94 10.56
N LEU A 195 23.34 -19.42 9.74
CA LEU A 195 23.35 -19.65 8.28
C LEU A 195 23.43 -18.31 7.57
N GLU A 196 24.03 -18.33 6.37
CA GLU A 196 24.08 -17.17 5.47
C GLU A 196 23.79 -17.61 4.04
N GLY A 197 23.29 -16.70 3.24
CA GLY A 197 23.02 -17.00 1.84
C GLY A 197 22.40 -15.88 1.05
N TYR A 198 21.98 -16.25 -0.15
CA TYR A 198 21.18 -15.39 -1.01
C TYR A 198 20.16 -16.21 -1.82
N ARG A 199 19.10 -15.56 -2.23
CA ARG A 199 18.11 -16.02 -3.18
C ARG A 199 17.96 -14.98 -4.27
N PHE A 200 18.30 -15.36 -5.51
CA PHE A 200 18.02 -14.57 -6.70
C PHE A 200 16.87 -15.20 -7.43
N SER A 201 15.96 -14.38 -7.91
CA SER A 201 14.78 -14.85 -8.62
C SER A 201 14.40 -13.91 -9.77
N THR A 202 13.46 -14.35 -10.56
CA THR A 202 12.83 -13.58 -11.61
C THR A 202 11.34 -13.85 -11.57
N GLY A 203 10.57 -12.84 -11.91
CA GLY A 203 9.12 -12.91 -11.97
C GLY A 203 8.61 -11.65 -12.66
N TRP A 204 7.74 -10.95 -12.01
CA TRP A 204 7.31 -9.62 -12.41
C TRP A 204 8.51 -8.64 -12.40
N ALA A 205 9.24 -8.56 -11.28
CA ALA A 205 10.59 -7.97 -11.29
C ALA A 205 11.60 -8.99 -11.86
N ARG A 206 12.37 -8.56 -12.87
CA ARG A 206 13.24 -9.46 -13.63
C ARG A 206 14.54 -9.84 -12.91
N ASN A 207 15.00 -9.04 -11.97
CA ASN A 207 16.29 -9.17 -11.26
C ASN A 207 16.10 -8.99 -9.76
N GLN A 208 15.48 -9.97 -9.12
CA GLN A 208 15.29 -9.95 -7.69
C GLN A 208 16.54 -10.50 -7.01
N LYS A 209 17.04 -9.81 -5.98
CA LYS A 209 18.23 -10.21 -5.24
C LYS A 209 18.00 -9.98 -3.76
N VAL A 210 17.90 -11.06 -3.01
CA VAL A 210 17.77 -11.02 -1.56
C VAL A 210 18.92 -11.79 -0.93
N TYR A 211 19.69 -11.11 -0.10
CA TYR A 211 20.74 -11.68 0.73
C TYR A 211 20.24 -11.78 2.16
N PHE A 212 20.68 -12.78 2.89
CA PHE A 212 20.21 -12.98 4.25
C PHE A 212 21.26 -13.60 5.19
N VAL A 213 21.02 -13.38 6.48
CA VAL A 213 21.67 -14.08 7.59
C VAL A 213 20.61 -14.57 8.53
N ILE A 214 20.68 -15.87 8.90
CA ILE A 214 19.78 -16.48 9.89
C ILE A 214 20.58 -16.79 11.14
N LYS A 215 20.05 -16.41 12.31
CA LYS A 215 20.58 -16.79 13.63
C LYS A 215 19.52 -17.53 14.45
N LEU A 216 19.94 -18.61 15.09
CA LEU A 216 19.12 -19.53 15.86
C LEU A 216 19.47 -19.45 17.36
N SER A 217 18.48 -19.40 18.23
CA SER A 217 18.71 -19.35 19.69
C SER A 217 19.20 -20.68 20.29
N LYS A 218 19.02 -21.78 19.55
CA LYS A 218 19.44 -23.13 19.96
C LYS A 218 20.30 -23.75 18.85
N PRO A 219 21.48 -24.34 19.19
CA PRO A 219 22.27 -25.07 18.20
C PRO A 219 21.50 -26.30 17.68
N PHE A 220 21.52 -26.53 16.37
CA PHE A 220 21.03 -27.75 15.79
C PHE A 220 22.03 -28.91 16.01
N VAL A 221 21.52 -30.13 16.12
CA VAL A 221 22.34 -31.32 16.39
C VAL A 221 22.76 -32.07 15.12
N ASP A 222 22.00 -31.90 14.05
CA ASP A 222 22.24 -32.51 12.73
C ASP A 222 21.60 -31.67 11.64
N LYS A 223 22.03 -31.82 10.40
CA LYS A 223 21.50 -31.08 9.24
C LYS A 223 21.47 -31.95 7.99
N GLU A 224 20.53 -31.66 7.13
CA GLU A 224 20.44 -32.25 5.79
C GLU A 224 20.34 -31.11 4.77
N PHE A 225 21.21 -31.16 3.76
CA PHE A 225 21.25 -30.18 2.68
C PHE A 225 20.91 -30.82 1.35
N THR A 226 20.01 -30.22 0.60
CA THR A 226 19.66 -30.62 -0.76
C THR A 226 19.78 -29.40 -1.69
N GLU A 227 20.22 -29.65 -2.91
CA GLU A 227 20.29 -28.64 -3.96
C GLU A 227 19.80 -29.23 -5.30
N GLU A 228 19.18 -28.37 -6.11
CA GLU A 228 18.86 -28.65 -7.50
C GLU A 228 19.56 -27.64 -8.39
N LYS A 229 19.93 -28.06 -9.59
CA LYS A 229 20.65 -27.22 -10.56
C LYS A 229 19.88 -27.12 -11.86
N GLU A 230 19.82 -25.92 -12.38
CA GLU A 230 19.28 -25.64 -13.70
C GLU A 230 20.25 -24.72 -14.45
N ASN A 231 20.53 -25.05 -15.72
CA ASN A 231 21.47 -24.29 -16.56
C ASN A 231 22.85 -24.05 -15.91
N GLY A 232 23.35 -25.04 -15.12
CA GLY A 232 24.65 -24.98 -14.45
C GLY A 232 24.70 -24.14 -13.16
N LYS A 233 23.59 -23.55 -12.74
CA LYS A 233 23.45 -22.81 -11.48
C LYS A 233 22.59 -23.59 -10.49
N THR A 234 22.92 -23.53 -9.20
CA THR A 234 22.03 -23.99 -8.13
C THR A 234 20.87 -23.00 -8.03
N ASN A 235 19.66 -23.42 -8.39
CA ASN A 235 18.47 -22.60 -8.34
C ASN A 235 17.50 -22.96 -7.21
N ARG A 236 17.74 -24.09 -6.53
CA ARG A 236 16.99 -24.52 -5.34
C ARG A 236 17.94 -25.08 -4.29
N SER A 237 17.98 -24.43 -3.14
CA SER A 237 18.72 -24.91 -1.97
C SER A 237 17.77 -25.05 -0.79
N LYS A 238 17.82 -26.19 -0.13
CA LYS A 238 17.02 -26.48 1.07
C LYS A 238 17.90 -27.03 2.17
N MET A 239 17.73 -26.51 3.39
CA MET A 239 18.42 -26.98 4.59
C MET A 239 17.38 -27.41 5.63
N VAL A 240 17.48 -28.63 6.10
CA VAL A 240 16.70 -29.14 7.23
C VAL A 240 17.61 -29.24 8.44
N LEU A 241 17.33 -28.46 9.47
CA LEU A 241 18.03 -28.42 10.74
C LEU A 241 17.29 -29.29 11.75
N ARG A 242 18.00 -30.22 12.43
CA ARG A 242 17.38 -31.20 13.37
C ARG A 242 17.68 -30.81 14.82
N TYR A 243 16.68 -31.03 15.66
CA TYR A 243 16.72 -30.72 17.10
C TYR A 243 16.07 -31.85 17.89
N ALA A 244 16.55 -32.09 19.11
CA ALA A 244 15.76 -32.74 20.16
C ALA A 244 15.14 -31.61 20.98
N THR A 245 13.82 -31.64 21.16
CA THR A 245 13.09 -30.62 21.95
C THR A 245 12.43 -31.23 23.17
N ALA A 246 12.46 -30.50 24.28
CA ALA A 246 11.65 -30.75 25.47
C ALA A 246 10.20 -30.26 25.23
N ASP A 247 9.31 -30.58 26.16
CA ASP A 247 7.94 -30.09 26.08
C ASP A 247 7.88 -28.57 26.32
N ASN A 248 7.15 -27.85 25.45
CA ASN A 248 7.06 -26.38 25.45
C ASN A 248 8.41 -25.65 25.26
N GLU A 249 9.39 -26.31 24.66
CA GLU A 249 10.67 -25.66 24.37
C GLU A 249 10.53 -24.67 23.20
N THR A 250 11.10 -23.47 23.41
CA THR A 250 11.07 -22.42 22.39
C THR A 250 12.40 -22.29 21.64
N ILE A 251 12.32 -22.19 20.32
CA ILE A 251 13.46 -21.83 19.46
C ILE A 251 13.11 -20.53 18.74
N VAL A 252 13.98 -19.52 18.90
CA VAL A 252 13.86 -18.24 18.20
C VAL A 252 14.75 -18.26 16.97
N VAL A 253 14.18 -17.87 15.84
CA VAL A 253 14.86 -17.72 14.55
C VAL A 253 14.82 -16.25 14.15
N LYS A 254 15.98 -15.67 13.85
CA LYS A 254 16.07 -14.29 13.34
C LYS A 254 16.65 -14.34 11.95
N THR A 255 15.98 -13.71 10.99
CA THR A 255 16.41 -13.61 9.59
C THR A 255 16.55 -12.14 9.20
N ALA A 256 17.78 -11.67 9.10
CA ALA A 256 18.04 -10.34 8.55
C ALA A 256 18.15 -10.42 7.04
N LEU A 257 17.49 -9.48 6.35
CA LEU A 257 17.58 -9.31 4.91
C LEU A 257 18.49 -8.14 4.55
N SER A 258 19.04 -8.19 3.35
CA SER A 258 19.66 -7.07 2.63
C SER A 258 19.42 -7.24 1.14
N MET A 259 19.14 -6.15 0.44
CA MET A 259 19.01 -6.16 -1.02
C MET A 259 20.35 -5.94 -1.74
N HIS A 260 21.47 -5.85 -0.96
CA HIS A 260 22.79 -5.50 -1.48
C HIS A 260 23.86 -6.57 -1.27
N SER A 261 23.94 -7.16 -0.06
CA SER A 261 24.98 -8.14 0.26
C SER A 261 24.71 -8.94 1.54
N ILE A 262 25.37 -10.11 1.67
CA ILE A 262 25.37 -10.88 2.93
C ILE A 262 25.98 -10.03 4.07
N ALA A 263 27.02 -9.23 3.79
CA ALA A 263 27.60 -8.33 4.79
C ALA A 263 26.62 -7.26 5.27
N GLY A 264 25.77 -6.73 4.38
CA GLY A 264 24.64 -5.84 4.74
C GLY A 264 23.67 -6.52 5.67
N ALA A 265 23.31 -7.79 5.40
CA ALA A 265 22.41 -8.56 6.26
C ALA A 265 22.99 -8.76 7.68
N TYR A 266 24.33 -9.00 7.81
CA TYR A 266 24.98 -9.02 9.13
C TYR A 266 24.86 -7.69 9.86
N LYS A 267 25.09 -6.57 9.19
CA LYS A 267 24.97 -5.23 9.78
C LYS A 267 23.53 -4.93 10.22
N ASN A 268 22.55 -5.31 9.40
CA ASN A 268 21.15 -5.17 9.74
C ASN A 268 20.78 -6.01 10.97
N MET A 269 21.29 -7.25 11.07
CA MET A 269 21.10 -8.11 12.24
C MET A 269 21.69 -7.50 13.52
N GLU A 270 22.90 -6.96 13.44
CA GLU A 270 23.58 -6.35 14.59
C GLU A 270 22.90 -5.07 15.05
N ALA A 271 22.45 -4.24 14.10
CA ALA A 271 21.82 -2.96 14.40
C ALA A 271 20.41 -3.11 14.99
N GLU A 272 19.63 -4.09 14.51
CA GLU A 272 18.19 -4.15 14.79
C GLU A 272 17.78 -5.34 15.67
N ALA A 273 18.55 -6.44 15.66
CA ALA A 273 18.19 -7.66 16.39
C ALA A 273 19.38 -8.31 17.10
N PRO A 274 20.05 -7.61 18.06
CA PRO A 274 21.28 -8.12 18.69
C PRO A 274 21.04 -9.32 19.64
N HIS A 275 19.85 -9.52 20.21
CA HIS A 275 19.52 -10.55 21.18
C HIS A 275 18.37 -11.46 20.74
N PHE A 276 17.97 -12.47 21.55
CA PHE A 276 16.90 -13.42 21.24
C PHE A 276 15.61 -13.21 22.06
N ALA A 277 15.45 -12.08 22.77
CA ALA A 277 14.24 -11.74 23.49
C ALA A 277 13.12 -11.35 22.52
N PHE A 278 12.33 -12.32 22.10
CA PHE A 278 11.26 -12.14 21.11
C PHE A 278 10.25 -11.06 21.50
N ASP A 279 9.84 -11.03 22.77
CA ASP A 279 8.80 -10.13 23.25
C ASP A 279 9.23 -8.65 23.20
N ASP A 280 10.54 -8.38 23.35
CA ASP A 280 11.09 -7.01 23.18
C ASP A 280 10.89 -6.50 21.74
N TYR A 281 11.12 -7.36 20.74
CA TYR A 281 10.89 -7.00 19.33
C TYR A 281 9.41 -6.83 19.01
N ARG A 282 8.56 -7.71 19.58
CA ARG A 282 7.11 -7.60 19.43
C ARG A 282 6.60 -6.28 20.01
N GLU A 283 7.05 -5.90 21.20
CA GLU A 283 6.68 -4.64 21.81
C GLU A 283 7.22 -3.44 21.02
N ALA A 284 8.47 -3.50 20.55
CA ALA A 284 9.06 -2.46 19.73
C ALA A 284 8.29 -2.25 18.41
N ALA A 285 7.89 -3.34 17.74
CA ALA A 285 7.07 -3.28 16.52
C ALA A 285 5.70 -2.65 16.80
N ARG A 286 5.00 -3.08 17.88
CA ARG A 286 3.74 -2.49 18.31
C ARG A 286 3.89 -1.00 18.57
N ASN A 287 4.94 -0.58 19.29
CA ASN A 287 5.19 0.83 19.59
C ASN A 287 5.53 1.66 18.34
N LEU A 288 6.16 1.06 17.30
CA LEU A 288 6.35 1.71 16.01
C LEU A 288 5.00 1.98 15.34
N TRP A 289 4.12 1.00 15.30
CA TRP A 289 2.78 1.14 14.75
C TRP A 289 1.92 2.13 15.53
N GLU A 290 1.91 2.04 16.86
CA GLU A 290 1.16 2.96 17.71
C GLU A 290 1.52 4.42 17.42
N ARG A 291 2.82 4.74 17.29
CA ARG A 291 3.27 6.10 16.92
C ARG A 291 2.79 6.55 15.55
N GLN A 292 2.66 5.65 14.59
CA GLN A 292 2.15 6.02 13.26
C GLN A 292 0.63 6.21 13.26
N LEU A 293 -0.10 5.33 13.92
CA LEU A 293 -1.56 5.42 14.05
C LEU A 293 -1.98 6.67 14.82
N GLN A 294 -1.24 7.04 15.86
CA GLN A 294 -1.48 8.26 16.63
C GLN A 294 -1.31 9.56 15.85
N LYS A 295 -0.82 9.51 14.61
CA LYS A 295 -0.82 10.70 13.73
C LYS A 295 -2.23 11.16 13.36
N ILE A 296 -3.23 10.28 13.47
CA ILE A 296 -4.64 10.64 13.36
C ILE A 296 -5.39 10.01 14.53
N THR A 297 -6.09 10.85 15.29
CA THR A 297 -7.02 10.39 16.33
C THR A 297 -8.44 10.77 15.94
N VAL A 298 -9.41 9.88 16.18
CA VAL A 298 -10.81 10.10 15.82
C VAL A 298 -11.71 9.97 17.05
N GLU A 299 -12.77 10.78 17.09
CA GLU A 299 -13.80 10.78 18.14
C GLU A 299 -15.17 10.55 17.49
N GLY A 300 -16.03 9.78 18.16
CA GLY A 300 -17.32 9.36 17.59
C GLY A 300 -17.19 8.16 16.64
N GLY A 301 -18.25 7.92 15.87
CA GLY A 301 -18.33 6.71 15.03
C GLY A 301 -18.58 5.44 15.83
N THR A 302 -18.73 4.31 15.13
CA THR A 302 -18.86 2.98 15.75
C THR A 302 -17.49 2.31 15.93
N GLU A 303 -17.40 1.30 16.78
CA GLU A 303 -16.19 0.49 16.94
C GLU A 303 -15.76 -0.18 15.62
N GLU A 304 -16.73 -0.65 14.83
CA GLU A 304 -16.45 -1.19 13.49
C GLU A 304 -15.84 -0.15 12.56
N GLN A 305 -16.36 1.08 12.55
CA GLN A 305 -15.82 2.17 11.74
C GLN A 305 -14.39 2.55 12.17
N LYS A 306 -14.10 2.56 13.48
CA LYS A 306 -12.75 2.78 13.98
C LYS A 306 -11.81 1.64 13.58
N THR A 307 -12.27 0.38 13.69
CA THR A 307 -11.49 -0.78 13.26
C THR A 307 -11.15 -0.70 11.78
N ILE A 308 -12.11 -0.40 10.92
CA ILE A 308 -11.84 -0.21 9.49
C ILE A 308 -10.86 0.95 9.29
N PHE A 309 -11.10 2.10 9.91
CA PHE A 309 -10.27 3.30 9.74
C PHE A 309 -8.80 3.06 10.12
N TYR A 310 -8.54 2.51 11.30
CA TYR A 310 -7.17 2.27 11.76
C TYR A 310 -6.51 1.11 11.00
N THR A 311 -7.29 0.13 10.52
CA THR A 311 -6.76 -0.89 9.62
C THR A 311 -6.38 -0.30 8.26
N MET A 312 -7.21 0.57 7.67
CA MET A 312 -6.86 1.27 6.43
C MET A 312 -5.63 2.17 6.62
N LEU A 313 -5.54 2.88 7.76
CA LEU A 313 -4.35 3.68 8.07
C LEU A 313 -3.10 2.78 8.23
N TYR A 314 -3.22 1.61 8.84
CA TYR A 314 -2.15 0.60 8.91
C TYR A 314 -1.76 0.09 7.52
N GLN A 315 -2.72 -0.34 6.71
CA GLN A 315 -2.47 -0.90 5.38
C GLN A 315 -1.86 0.12 4.42
N SER A 316 -2.17 1.41 4.55
CA SER A 316 -1.53 2.47 3.77
C SER A 316 -0.01 2.57 3.97
N MET A 317 0.57 1.88 4.96
CA MET A 317 2.00 1.88 5.27
C MET A 317 2.66 0.49 5.09
N LEU A 318 1.98 -0.47 4.44
CA LEU A 318 2.56 -1.77 4.08
C LEU A 318 3.50 -1.67 2.86
N ALA A 319 3.28 -0.67 2.01
CA ALA A 319 4.16 -0.27 0.91
C ALA A 319 4.22 1.28 0.86
N PRO A 320 5.27 1.88 0.23
CA PRO A 320 6.47 1.26 -0.32
C PRO A 320 7.39 0.67 0.76
N ASN A 321 8.34 -0.16 0.35
CA ASN A 321 9.19 -0.91 1.28
C ASN A 321 10.61 -0.37 1.33
N LEU A 322 11.19 -0.34 2.53
CA LEU A 322 12.58 0.01 2.75
C LEU A 322 13.49 -0.94 1.95
N PHE A 323 14.45 -0.37 1.23
CA PHE A 323 15.35 -1.09 0.33
C PHE A 323 16.83 -0.97 0.75
N SER A 324 17.18 0.05 1.51
CA SER A 324 18.56 0.31 1.97
C SER A 324 18.89 -0.41 3.29
N ASP A 325 20.16 -0.78 3.47
CA ASP A 325 20.70 -1.33 4.72
C ASP A 325 20.75 -0.29 5.85
N ALA A 326 20.94 -0.74 7.09
CA ALA A 326 20.89 0.10 8.29
C ALA A 326 22.02 1.14 8.34
N ASP A 327 23.17 0.84 7.75
CA ASP A 327 24.34 1.73 7.68
C ASP A 327 24.38 2.59 6.40
N ALA A 328 23.38 2.50 5.55
CA ALA A 328 23.30 3.32 4.34
C ALA A 328 23.22 4.81 4.69
N PRO A 329 23.95 5.68 3.98
CA PRO A 329 23.96 7.13 4.26
C PRO A 329 22.61 7.79 4.01
N GLU A 330 21.78 7.22 3.12
CA GLU A 330 20.46 7.67 2.80
C GLU A 330 19.48 6.49 2.76
N LYS A 331 18.24 6.72 3.22
CA LYS A 331 17.19 5.74 3.07
C LYS A 331 16.75 5.67 1.62
N ARG A 332 16.64 4.46 1.12
CA ARG A 332 16.04 4.15 -0.16
C ARG A 332 14.83 3.25 0.05
N TYR A 333 13.79 3.51 -0.70
CA TYR A 333 12.56 2.73 -0.76
C TYR A 333 12.33 2.20 -2.16
N ASP A 334 11.51 1.17 -2.27
CA ASP A 334 11.11 0.54 -3.51
C ASP A 334 9.69 -0.04 -3.39
N THR A 335 9.21 -0.78 -4.38
CA THR A 335 7.82 -1.28 -4.43
C THR A 335 6.84 -0.11 -4.57
N PHE A 336 7.00 0.63 -5.67
CA PHE A 336 6.18 1.80 -5.98
C PHE A 336 5.21 1.50 -7.12
N SER A 337 3.93 1.33 -6.80
CA SER A 337 2.82 1.23 -7.75
C SER A 337 2.25 2.62 -8.04
N LEU A 338 2.88 3.37 -8.95
CA LEU A 338 2.63 4.81 -9.03
C LEU A 338 1.35 5.19 -9.78
N TRP A 339 0.86 4.34 -10.70
CA TRP A 339 -0.44 4.53 -11.34
C TRP A 339 -1.58 4.56 -10.32
N ASP A 340 -1.45 3.77 -9.26
CA ASP A 340 -2.42 3.66 -8.17
C ASP A 340 -2.18 4.78 -7.14
N THR A 341 -1.00 4.82 -6.57
CA THR A 341 -0.70 5.54 -5.32
C THR A 341 -0.57 7.06 -5.47
N PHE A 342 -0.39 7.60 -6.69
CA PHE A 342 -0.35 9.05 -6.88
C PHE A 342 -1.66 9.73 -6.49
N ARG A 343 -2.79 9.00 -6.51
CA ARG A 343 -4.15 9.52 -6.36
C ARG A 343 -4.49 9.88 -4.91
N ALA A 344 -4.19 8.99 -3.96
CA ALA A 344 -4.52 9.19 -2.55
C ALA A 344 -3.36 8.88 -1.60
N ALA A 345 -2.57 7.81 -1.84
CA ALA A 345 -1.54 7.37 -0.91
C ALA A 345 -0.43 8.42 -0.75
N HIS A 346 0.18 8.89 -1.84
CA HIS A 346 1.21 9.94 -1.75
C HIS A 346 0.68 11.29 -1.22
N PRO A 347 -0.53 11.79 -1.59
CA PRO A 347 -1.14 12.92 -0.92
C PRO A 347 -1.34 12.73 0.60
N LEU A 348 -1.70 11.53 1.07
CA LEU A 348 -1.78 11.20 2.49
C LEU A 348 -0.39 11.24 3.14
N TYR A 349 0.64 10.69 2.47
CA TYR A 349 2.02 10.70 2.98
C TYR A 349 2.57 12.13 3.10
N THR A 350 2.28 13.01 2.16
CA THR A 350 2.71 14.42 2.25
C THR A 350 2.06 15.17 3.42
N LEU A 351 0.91 14.72 3.91
CA LEU A 351 0.29 15.23 5.14
C LEU A 351 0.94 14.67 6.40
N LEU A 352 1.10 13.34 6.47
CA LEU A 352 1.42 12.62 7.71
C LEU A 352 2.88 12.20 7.82
N HIS A 353 3.58 12.01 6.69
CA HIS A 353 4.88 11.37 6.58
C HIS A 353 5.82 12.18 5.68
N ARG A 354 5.96 13.49 5.96
CA ARG A 354 6.73 14.41 5.12
C ARG A 354 8.21 14.00 4.95
N LYS A 355 8.82 13.46 6.03
CA LYS A 355 10.21 12.95 5.98
C LYS A 355 10.31 11.72 5.07
N ALA A 356 9.39 10.77 5.20
CA ALA A 356 9.36 9.60 4.32
C ALA A 356 9.07 10.01 2.87
N SER A 357 8.17 10.99 2.63
CA SER A 357 7.91 11.53 1.29
C SER A 357 9.18 12.09 0.64
N ALA A 358 10.04 12.80 1.40
CA ALA A 358 11.32 13.25 0.88
C ALA A 358 12.25 12.08 0.49
N ASP A 359 12.27 11.00 1.28
CA ASP A 359 13.06 9.80 0.99
C ASP A 359 12.48 9.01 -0.21
N PHE A 360 11.16 9.01 -0.41
CA PHE A 360 10.52 8.45 -1.61
C PHE A 360 10.93 9.21 -2.88
N ILE A 361 10.91 10.55 -2.84
CA ILE A 361 11.39 11.37 -3.97
C ILE A 361 12.87 11.11 -4.27
N LYS A 362 13.73 11.02 -3.25
CA LYS A 362 15.13 10.63 -3.44
C LYS A 362 15.26 9.25 -4.10
N SER A 363 14.40 8.30 -3.74
CA SER A 363 14.38 6.97 -4.34
C SER A 363 14.00 7.02 -5.82
N PHE A 364 13.03 7.86 -6.21
CA PHE A 364 12.69 8.10 -7.62
C PHE A 364 13.86 8.70 -8.40
N LEU A 365 14.56 9.66 -7.81
CA LEU A 365 15.72 10.29 -8.45
C LEU A 365 16.91 9.34 -8.55
N ALA A 366 17.09 8.44 -7.58
CA ALA A 366 18.09 7.36 -7.67
C ALA A 366 17.73 6.39 -8.79
N HIS A 367 16.47 5.97 -8.90
CA HIS A 367 15.98 5.15 -10.01
C HIS A 367 16.21 5.83 -11.39
N TYR A 368 15.95 7.13 -11.49
CA TYR A 368 16.23 7.90 -12.70
C TYR A 368 17.71 7.87 -13.08
N ARG A 369 18.62 8.05 -12.14
CA ARG A 369 20.08 7.96 -12.39
C ARG A 369 20.54 6.58 -12.84
N GLU A 370 19.89 5.52 -12.35
CA GLU A 370 20.24 4.12 -12.63
C GLU A 370 19.60 3.61 -13.93
N ASN A 371 18.38 4.04 -14.24
CA ASN A 371 17.57 3.48 -15.34
C ASN A 371 17.28 4.49 -16.46
N GLY A 372 17.62 5.77 -16.31
CA GLY A 372 17.43 6.83 -17.31
C GLY A 372 16.03 7.43 -17.33
N THR A 373 15.06 6.87 -16.60
CA THR A 373 13.68 7.37 -16.44
C THR A 373 13.25 7.30 -15.00
N LEU A 374 12.26 8.12 -14.63
CA LEU A 374 11.56 7.97 -13.35
C LEU A 374 10.79 6.63 -13.33
N PRO A 375 10.54 6.04 -12.14
CA PRO A 375 9.82 4.78 -12.05
C PRO A 375 8.36 4.93 -12.50
N VAL A 376 7.82 3.84 -13.05
CA VAL A 376 6.38 3.63 -13.29
C VAL A 376 5.83 2.62 -12.28
N TRP A 377 6.48 1.45 -12.21
CA TRP A 377 6.26 0.44 -11.19
C TRP A 377 7.59 -0.22 -10.84
N SER A 378 8.30 0.35 -9.89
CA SER A 378 9.62 -0.16 -9.51
C SER A 378 9.51 -1.28 -8.46
N MET A 379 10.30 -2.33 -8.65
CA MET A 379 10.46 -3.42 -7.71
C MET A 379 11.86 -4.03 -7.80
N GLN A 380 12.46 -4.31 -6.64
CA GLN A 380 13.80 -4.90 -6.51
C GLN A 380 14.91 -4.10 -7.24
N GLY A 381 14.80 -2.76 -7.17
CA GLY A 381 15.74 -1.82 -7.78
C GLY A 381 15.60 -1.66 -9.29
N GLY A 382 14.66 -2.35 -9.94
CA GLY A 382 14.38 -2.31 -11.36
C GLY A 382 13.00 -1.79 -11.72
N GLU A 383 12.76 -1.60 -13.03
CA GLU A 383 11.48 -1.21 -13.59
C GLU A 383 10.73 -2.44 -14.12
N THR A 384 9.48 -2.62 -13.74
CA THR A 384 8.63 -3.69 -14.26
C THR A 384 7.88 -3.29 -15.53
N ASN A 385 7.77 -1.98 -15.80
CA ASN A 385 6.94 -1.38 -16.87
C ASN A 385 5.45 -1.76 -16.80
N MET A 386 4.99 -2.13 -15.62
CA MET A 386 3.58 -2.44 -15.41
C MET A 386 2.78 -1.15 -15.29
N MET A 387 1.56 -1.16 -15.80
CA MET A 387 0.64 -0.03 -15.86
C MET A 387 1.11 1.11 -16.78
N ILE A 388 0.42 2.23 -16.76
CA ILE A 388 0.57 3.35 -17.70
C ILE A 388 0.94 4.65 -16.98
N GLY A 389 1.16 5.71 -17.76
CA GLY A 389 1.55 7.02 -17.23
C GLY A 389 3.05 7.10 -16.89
N TYR A 390 3.48 8.28 -16.48
CA TYR A 390 4.77 8.52 -15.81
C TYR A 390 4.51 9.22 -14.49
N HIS A 391 3.70 8.55 -13.65
CA HIS A 391 3.06 9.15 -12.46
C HIS A 391 3.98 9.44 -11.27
N ALA A 392 5.27 9.12 -11.37
CA ALA A 392 6.25 9.75 -10.48
C ALA A 392 6.26 11.29 -10.65
N VAL A 393 5.89 11.79 -11.84
CA VAL A 393 5.81 13.23 -12.14
C VAL A 393 4.80 13.95 -11.25
N PRO A 394 3.50 13.61 -11.22
CA PRO A 394 2.55 14.27 -10.33
C PRO A 394 2.93 14.17 -8.85
N ILE A 395 3.56 13.07 -8.41
CA ILE A 395 4.02 12.92 -7.02
C ILE A 395 5.16 13.89 -6.72
N ILE A 396 6.15 14.01 -7.60
CA ILE A 396 7.26 14.96 -7.47
C ILE A 396 6.74 16.40 -7.47
N VAL A 397 5.81 16.72 -8.38
CA VAL A 397 5.25 18.07 -8.51
C VAL A 397 4.38 18.43 -7.31
N ASP A 398 3.56 17.50 -6.83
CA ASP A 398 2.79 17.66 -5.58
C ASP A 398 3.73 17.92 -4.39
N ALA A 399 4.78 17.09 -4.23
CA ALA A 399 5.77 17.23 -3.18
C ALA A 399 6.52 18.58 -3.27
N TYR A 400 6.85 19.03 -4.48
CA TYR A 400 7.49 20.32 -4.70
C TYR A 400 6.63 21.50 -4.22
N PHE A 401 5.36 21.56 -4.64
CA PHE A 401 4.45 22.61 -4.21
C PHE A 401 4.09 22.55 -2.72
N LYS A 402 4.24 21.39 -2.10
CA LYS A 402 4.09 21.18 -0.66
C LYS A 402 5.39 21.42 0.14
N ASN A 403 6.43 21.93 -0.49
CA ASN A 403 7.72 22.22 0.13
C ASN A 403 8.35 20.99 0.81
N ILE A 404 8.24 19.81 0.18
CA ILE A 404 8.98 18.62 0.57
C ILE A 404 10.43 18.77 0.04
N PRO A 405 11.45 18.59 0.89
CA PRO A 405 12.84 18.76 0.47
C PRO A 405 13.26 17.77 -0.66
N MET A 406 13.83 18.30 -1.74
CA MET A 406 14.34 17.52 -2.87
C MET A 406 15.42 18.27 -3.65
N ASP A 407 16.18 17.55 -4.50
CA ASP A 407 17.05 18.14 -5.52
C ASP A 407 16.18 18.67 -6.69
N ILE A 408 15.78 19.93 -6.60
CA ILE A 408 14.84 20.55 -7.57
C ILE A 408 15.36 20.52 -9.01
N PRO A 409 16.63 20.88 -9.32
CA PRO A 409 17.16 20.80 -10.67
C PRO A 409 17.08 19.39 -11.26
N LEU A 410 17.51 18.37 -10.50
CA LEU A 410 17.46 16.98 -10.91
C LEU A 410 16.02 16.48 -11.04
N ALA A 411 15.14 16.82 -10.11
CA ALA A 411 13.73 16.44 -10.14
C ALA A 411 13.03 16.99 -11.40
N TYR A 412 13.28 18.24 -11.75
CA TYR A 412 12.75 18.83 -12.96
C TYR A 412 13.28 18.16 -14.23
N GLU A 413 14.60 17.93 -14.30
CA GLU A 413 15.22 17.21 -15.41
C GLU A 413 14.62 15.81 -15.59
N ALA A 414 14.50 15.04 -14.50
CA ALA A 414 13.96 13.70 -14.49
C ALA A 414 12.50 13.67 -14.95
N CYS A 415 11.65 14.61 -14.48
CA CYS A 415 10.27 14.74 -14.93
C CYS A 415 10.20 15.02 -16.45
N LYS A 416 10.97 16.00 -16.92
CA LYS A 416 11.00 16.37 -18.34
C LYS A 416 11.49 15.21 -19.20
N GLN A 417 12.59 14.55 -18.81
CA GLN A 417 13.18 13.45 -19.57
C GLN A 417 12.21 12.26 -19.66
N SER A 418 11.53 11.90 -18.58
CA SER A 418 10.58 10.78 -18.58
C SER A 418 9.37 11.01 -19.50
N ALA A 419 9.00 12.26 -19.77
CA ALA A 419 7.94 12.63 -20.71
C ALA A 419 8.42 12.74 -22.19
N MET A 420 9.72 12.52 -22.45
CA MET A 420 10.34 12.71 -23.77
C MET A 420 11.00 11.44 -24.32
N VAL A 421 10.89 10.32 -23.64
CA VAL A 421 11.40 9.02 -24.11
C VAL A 421 10.60 8.51 -25.31
N LYS A 422 11.14 7.52 -26.04
CA LYS A 422 10.47 6.90 -27.18
C LYS A 422 9.62 5.69 -26.79
N GLU A 423 9.93 5.12 -25.66
CA GLU A 423 9.26 3.94 -25.10
C GLU A 423 7.81 4.27 -24.70
N ARG A 424 6.99 3.26 -24.57
CA ARG A 424 5.59 3.33 -24.11
C ARG A 424 4.70 4.23 -24.96
N GLU A 425 4.99 4.29 -26.28
CA GLU A 425 4.25 5.07 -27.28
C GLU A 425 4.21 6.59 -26.99
N ILE A 426 5.15 7.10 -26.17
CA ILE A 426 5.29 8.53 -25.89
C ILE A 426 5.72 9.29 -27.16
N ASP A 427 6.53 8.69 -28.01
CA ASP A 427 6.87 9.24 -29.32
C ASP A 427 5.64 9.38 -30.24
N LEU A 428 4.75 8.38 -30.29
CA LEU A 428 3.48 8.47 -31.02
C LEU A 428 2.59 9.56 -30.43
N TYR A 429 2.48 9.62 -29.11
CA TYR A 429 1.74 10.67 -28.41
C TYR A 429 2.27 12.08 -28.75
N GLN A 430 3.59 12.26 -28.81
CA GLN A 430 4.20 13.54 -29.22
C GLN A 430 3.90 13.88 -30.69
N GLN A 431 3.95 12.87 -31.56
CA GLN A 431 3.77 13.07 -33.01
C GLN A 431 2.33 13.38 -33.38
N TYR A 432 1.35 12.64 -32.83
CA TYR A 432 -0.05 12.72 -33.21
C TYR A 432 -0.91 13.59 -32.28
N GLY A 433 -0.41 13.90 -31.07
CA GLY A 433 -1.20 14.51 -30.00
C GLY A 433 -2.18 13.53 -29.33
N TYR A 434 -2.03 12.24 -29.58
CA TYR A 434 -2.69 11.09 -28.94
C TYR A 434 -1.94 9.83 -29.33
N VAL A 435 -2.19 8.71 -28.67
CA VAL A 435 -1.67 7.39 -29.09
C VAL A 435 -2.64 6.77 -30.09
N PRO A 436 -2.28 6.63 -31.39
CA PRO A 436 -3.12 5.97 -32.38
C PRO A 436 -3.24 4.48 -32.07
N TYR A 437 -4.47 3.94 -31.97
CA TYR A 437 -4.68 2.55 -31.59
C TYR A 437 -4.16 1.53 -32.60
N ASP A 438 -4.00 1.90 -33.85
CA ASP A 438 -3.50 1.07 -34.98
C ASP A 438 -1.97 1.04 -35.08
N LEU A 439 -1.26 1.93 -34.38
CA LEU A 439 0.20 1.99 -34.34
C LEU A 439 0.79 1.50 -32.99
N ASP A 440 -0.02 1.36 -31.96
CA ASP A 440 0.43 0.80 -30.70
C ASP A 440 0.74 -0.68 -30.87
N THR A 441 2.01 -1.05 -30.70
CA THR A 441 2.52 -2.41 -30.85
C THR A 441 2.68 -3.14 -29.50
N SER A 442 2.39 -2.48 -28.38
CA SER A 442 2.33 -3.14 -27.09
C SER A 442 1.21 -4.18 -27.08
N GLY A 443 1.40 -5.31 -26.40
CA GLY A 443 0.38 -6.35 -26.30
C GLY A 443 -0.93 -5.86 -25.70
N GLU A 444 -0.85 -4.87 -24.82
CA GLU A 444 -1.97 -4.31 -24.07
C GLU A 444 -2.72 -3.19 -24.81
N ASN A 445 -2.08 -2.46 -25.70
CA ASN A 445 -2.54 -1.23 -26.37
C ASN A 445 -2.81 -0.06 -25.39
N TRP A 446 -3.97 0.03 -24.73
CA TRP A 446 -4.42 1.08 -23.80
C TRP A 446 -4.32 2.52 -24.32
N SER A 447 -4.45 2.70 -25.63
CA SER A 447 -4.17 3.96 -26.34
C SER A 447 -4.97 5.17 -25.82
N VAL A 448 -6.23 4.97 -25.42
CA VAL A 448 -7.06 6.04 -24.85
C VAL A 448 -6.54 6.41 -23.46
N SER A 449 -6.37 5.42 -22.60
CA SER A 449 -5.89 5.63 -21.23
C SER A 449 -4.51 6.29 -21.22
N LYS A 450 -3.54 5.78 -22.00
CA LYS A 450 -2.21 6.40 -22.16
C LYS A 450 -2.31 7.88 -22.54
N THR A 451 -3.15 8.23 -23.51
CA THR A 451 -3.32 9.62 -23.95
C THR A 451 -3.82 10.53 -22.83
N LEU A 452 -4.79 10.08 -22.04
CA LEU A 452 -5.38 10.86 -20.95
C LEU A 452 -4.41 11.02 -19.77
N GLU A 453 -3.75 9.93 -19.38
CA GLU A 453 -2.79 9.92 -18.28
C GLU A 453 -1.56 10.78 -18.61
N TYR A 454 -1.00 10.67 -19.83
CA TYR A 454 0.11 11.52 -20.29
C TYR A 454 -0.28 13.01 -20.33
N ALA A 455 -1.53 13.34 -20.71
CA ALA A 455 -1.99 14.73 -20.69
C ALA A 455 -2.02 15.32 -19.28
N TYR A 456 -2.36 14.53 -18.28
CA TYR A 456 -2.32 14.95 -16.88
C TYR A 456 -0.88 15.12 -16.39
N ASP A 457 -0.01 14.16 -16.65
CA ASP A 457 1.40 14.23 -16.27
C ASP A 457 2.09 15.43 -16.90
N ASP A 458 1.80 15.72 -18.19
CA ASP A 458 2.29 16.91 -18.89
C ASP A 458 1.80 18.22 -18.25
N TRP A 459 0.57 18.27 -17.79
CA TRP A 459 0.07 19.42 -17.05
C TRP A 459 0.91 19.67 -15.78
N CYS A 460 1.26 18.60 -15.05
CA CYS A 460 2.11 18.71 -13.88
C CYS A 460 3.49 19.28 -14.23
N ILE A 461 4.13 18.78 -15.30
CA ILE A 461 5.41 19.34 -15.78
C ILE A 461 5.27 20.82 -16.18
N ALA A 462 4.17 21.20 -16.84
CA ALA A 462 3.93 22.58 -17.21
C ALA A 462 3.85 23.52 -15.97
N GLN A 463 3.18 23.08 -14.89
CA GLN A 463 3.14 23.85 -13.64
C GLN A 463 4.53 23.94 -12.99
N PHE A 464 5.28 22.85 -12.97
CA PHE A 464 6.65 22.83 -12.44
C PHE A 464 7.56 23.75 -13.23
N ALA A 465 7.56 23.67 -14.57
CA ALA A 465 8.32 24.53 -15.46
C ALA A 465 8.00 26.01 -15.25
N LYS A 466 6.69 26.34 -15.15
CA LYS A 466 6.23 27.70 -14.92
C LYS A 466 6.74 28.27 -13.59
N SER A 467 6.69 27.47 -12.52
CA SER A 467 7.19 27.89 -11.20
C SER A 467 8.70 28.16 -11.18
N LEU A 468 9.45 27.49 -12.08
CA LEU A 468 10.89 27.66 -12.25
C LEU A 468 11.27 28.73 -13.30
N GLY A 469 10.30 29.45 -13.89
CA GLY A 469 10.53 30.46 -14.92
C GLY A 469 10.96 29.90 -16.28
N LYS A 470 10.69 28.60 -16.55
CA LYS A 470 11.04 27.93 -17.79
C LYS A 470 9.88 28.03 -18.80
N GLU A 471 9.65 29.26 -19.29
CA GLU A 471 8.46 29.63 -20.07
C GLU A 471 8.26 28.77 -21.36
N GLN A 472 9.32 28.40 -22.05
CA GLN A 472 9.22 27.59 -23.27
C GLN A 472 8.73 26.17 -22.96
N ASP A 473 9.29 25.53 -21.95
CA ASP A 473 8.86 24.22 -21.49
C ASP A 473 7.43 24.27 -20.93
N ALA A 474 7.11 25.32 -20.14
CA ALA A 474 5.77 25.51 -19.60
C ALA A 474 4.72 25.60 -20.72
N ALA A 475 4.99 26.38 -21.79
CA ALA A 475 4.09 26.49 -22.93
C ALA A 475 3.97 25.17 -23.72
N TYR A 476 5.10 24.46 -23.90
CA TYR A 476 5.13 23.19 -24.63
C TYR A 476 4.29 22.12 -23.92
N PHE A 477 4.52 21.89 -22.63
CA PHE A 477 3.79 20.90 -21.86
C PHE A 477 2.34 21.30 -21.59
N ALA A 478 2.04 22.60 -21.42
CA ALA A 478 0.66 23.08 -21.33
C ALA A 478 -0.16 22.79 -22.61
N LYS A 479 0.48 22.88 -23.78
CA LYS A 479 -0.17 22.49 -25.04
C LYS A 479 -0.45 20.99 -25.09
N ARG A 480 0.49 20.15 -24.66
CA ARG A 480 0.33 18.69 -24.61
C ARG A 480 -0.75 18.29 -23.59
N ALA A 481 -0.88 19.00 -22.49
CA ALA A 481 -1.92 18.79 -21.49
C ALA A 481 -3.35 18.90 -22.04
N GLU A 482 -3.56 19.58 -23.17
CA GLU A 482 -4.87 19.67 -23.85
C GLU A 482 -5.11 18.51 -24.85
N ASN A 483 -4.20 17.56 -24.99
CA ASN A 483 -4.28 16.46 -25.95
C ASN A 483 -5.46 15.50 -25.69
N TRP A 484 -6.01 15.48 -24.47
CA TRP A 484 -7.25 14.75 -24.17
C TRP A 484 -8.40 15.13 -25.12
N ARG A 485 -8.45 16.38 -25.62
CA ARG A 485 -9.47 16.87 -26.56
C ARG A 485 -9.45 16.12 -27.89
N ASN A 486 -8.30 15.61 -28.32
CA ASN A 486 -8.16 14.88 -29.57
C ASN A 486 -8.94 13.56 -29.58
N LEU A 487 -9.17 12.94 -28.43
CA LEU A 487 -9.93 11.71 -28.30
C LEU A 487 -11.38 11.92 -27.83
N PHE A 488 -11.76 13.14 -27.43
CA PHE A 488 -13.12 13.44 -27.00
C PHE A 488 -14.08 13.54 -28.18
N ASP A 489 -15.08 12.66 -28.21
CA ASP A 489 -16.14 12.69 -29.22
C ASP A 489 -17.36 13.45 -28.66
N GLY A 490 -17.54 14.69 -29.08
CA GLY A 490 -18.64 15.56 -28.64
C GLY A 490 -20.06 15.02 -28.97
N LYS A 491 -20.19 14.06 -29.91
CA LYS A 491 -21.48 13.45 -30.22
C LYS A 491 -21.90 12.42 -29.17
N THR A 492 -20.95 11.60 -28.74
CA THR A 492 -21.19 10.53 -27.74
C THR A 492 -20.85 11.00 -26.32
N THR A 493 -20.07 12.06 -26.19
CA THR A 493 -19.50 12.58 -24.93
C THR A 493 -18.62 11.56 -24.21
N PHE A 494 -17.94 10.69 -24.96
CA PHE A 494 -16.92 9.75 -24.48
C PHE A 494 -15.57 10.00 -25.13
N PHE A 495 -14.49 9.56 -24.47
CA PHE A 495 -13.22 9.36 -25.13
C PHE A 495 -13.28 8.09 -25.95
N ARG A 496 -12.80 8.16 -27.17
CA ARG A 496 -12.85 7.05 -28.12
C ARG A 496 -11.50 6.77 -28.74
N PRO A 497 -11.14 5.50 -29.00
CA PRO A 497 -9.94 5.17 -29.75
C PRO A 497 -9.96 5.82 -31.13
N LYS A 498 -8.82 6.37 -31.55
CA LYS A 498 -8.63 7.04 -32.85
C LYS A 498 -7.42 6.44 -33.54
N ASP A 499 -7.54 6.18 -34.86
CA ASP A 499 -6.47 5.65 -35.68
C ASP A 499 -5.47 6.74 -36.13
N SER A 500 -4.37 6.33 -36.78
CA SER A 500 -3.34 7.23 -37.31
C SER A 500 -3.84 8.17 -38.42
N LYS A 501 -5.03 7.92 -38.99
CA LYS A 501 -5.70 8.78 -39.96
C LYS A 501 -6.69 9.75 -39.32
N GLY A 502 -6.79 9.78 -38.00
CA GLY A 502 -7.68 10.64 -37.23
C GLY A 502 -9.13 10.18 -37.18
N GLN A 503 -9.43 8.91 -37.50
CA GLN A 503 -10.79 8.38 -37.51
C GLN A 503 -11.10 7.63 -36.22
N PHE A 504 -12.26 7.91 -35.61
CA PHE A 504 -12.73 7.17 -34.45
C PHE A 504 -13.12 5.74 -34.82
N ILE A 505 -12.79 4.80 -33.94
CA ILE A 505 -13.13 3.39 -34.09
C ILE A 505 -14.64 3.16 -34.27
N LYS A 506 -15.00 2.18 -35.11
CA LYS A 506 -16.38 1.73 -35.33
C LYS A 506 -16.41 0.21 -35.48
N PRO A 507 -17.37 -0.51 -34.88
CA PRO A 507 -18.38 0.00 -33.93
C PRO A 507 -17.75 0.45 -32.61
N PHE A 508 -18.52 1.18 -31.77
CA PHE A 508 -18.09 1.61 -30.43
C PHE A 508 -19.23 1.40 -29.44
N ASN A 509 -18.99 0.61 -28.41
CA ASN A 509 -19.85 0.46 -27.26
C ASN A 509 -19.08 0.92 -26.01
N PRO A 510 -19.56 1.95 -25.26
CA PRO A 510 -18.83 2.51 -24.13
C PRO A 510 -18.73 1.57 -22.91
N LYS A 511 -19.49 0.48 -22.85
CA LYS A 511 -19.43 -0.53 -21.80
C LYS A 511 -18.42 -1.64 -22.06
N ASP A 512 -17.89 -1.73 -23.29
CA ASP A 512 -16.95 -2.79 -23.64
C ASP A 512 -15.61 -2.58 -22.94
N TYR A 513 -15.20 -3.57 -22.17
CA TYR A 513 -13.82 -3.68 -21.66
C TYR A 513 -12.91 -4.06 -22.82
N SER A 514 -12.36 -3.07 -23.48
CA SER A 514 -11.54 -3.26 -24.66
C SER A 514 -10.07 -2.97 -24.36
N LYS A 515 -9.19 -3.53 -25.18
CA LYS A 515 -7.74 -3.29 -25.08
C LYS A 515 -7.30 -1.81 -25.18
N TYR A 516 -8.20 -0.90 -25.47
CA TYR A 516 -7.89 0.53 -25.60
C TYR A 516 -7.95 1.31 -24.29
N PHE A 517 -8.52 0.68 -23.26
CA PHE A 517 -8.67 1.24 -21.92
C PHE A 517 -7.93 0.34 -20.91
N CYS A 518 -7.05 0.91 -20.11
CA CYS A 518 -6.33 0.18 -19.09
C CYS A 518 -7.30 -0.33 -18.02
N GLU A 519 -7.46 -1.65 -17.94
CA GLU A 519 -8.32 -2.36 -16.98
C GLU A 519 -9.77 -1.83 -16.90
N SER A 520 -10.25 -1.17 -17.93
CA SER A 520 -11.42 -0.32 -17.86
C SER A 520 -12.22 -0.32 -19.15
N ASN A 521 -13.25 0.52 -19.16
CA ASN A 521 -14.04 0.87 -20.32
C ASN A 521 -14.17 2.38 -20.47
N ALA A 522 -14.91 2.82 -21.48
CA ALA A 522 -15.08 4.25 -21.74
C ALA A 522 -15.92 4.98 -20.65
N TRP A 523 -16.75 4.28 -19.88
CA TRP A 523 -17.49 4.88 -18.75
C TRP A 523 -16.55 5.31 -17.63
N HIS A 524 -15.52 4.51 -17.30
CA HIS A 524 -14.57 4.82 -16.22
C HIS A 524 -13.64 5.95 -16.64
N TYR A 525 -12.98 5.84 -17.79
CA TYR A 525 -12.03 6.85 -18.27
C TYR A 525 -12.66 8.16 -18.76
N ARG A 526 -13.96 8.20 -18.95
CA ARG A 526 -14.69 9.41 -19.33
C ARG A 526 -14.37 10.63 -18.45
N TRP A 527 -13.98 10.39 -17.24
CA TRP A 527 -13.82 11.40 -16.19
C TRP A 527 -12.36 11.81 -15.97
N PHE A 528 -11.42 11.12 -16.59
CA PHE A 528 -10.00 11.31 -16.30
C PHE A 528 -9.40 12.53 -17.02
N VAL A 529 -9.77 13.72 -16.57
CA VAL A 529 -9.14 15.01 -16.90
C VAL A 529 -9.02 15.83 -15.61
N PRO A 530 -8.27 15.36 -14.59
CA PRO A 530 -8.24 15.99 -13.27
C PRO A 530 -7.69 17.42 -13.29
N HIS A 531 -6.84 17.73 -14.25
CA HIS A 531 -6.24 19.06 -14.44
C HIS A 531 -7.16 20.08 -15.12
N ASN A 532 -8.26 19.65 -15.75
CA ASN A 532 -9.17 20.57 -16.46
C ASN A 532 -10.63 20.09 -16.39
N ILE A 533 -11.14 19.86 -15.17
CA ILE A 533 -12.51 19.35 -14.93
C ILE A 533 -13.56 20.32 -15.51
N LEU A 534 -13.38 21.63 -15.38
CA LEU A 534 -14.30 22.63 -15.96
C LEU A 534 -14.32 22.55 -17.48
N GLY A 535 -13.17 22.39 -18.12
CA GLY A 535 -13.10 22.21 -19.58
C GLY A 535 -13.78 20.93 -20.06
N LEU A 536 -13.66 19.83 -19.29
CA LEU A 536 -14.37 18.57 -19.56
C LEU A 536 -15.89 18.74 -19.39
N ARG A 537 -16.32 19.37 -18.29
CA ARG A 537 -17.74 19.68 -18.03
C ARG A 537 -18.35 20.49 -19.18
N ASP A 538 -17.67 21.54 -19.61
CA ASP A 538 -18.16 22.42 -20.68
C ASP A 538 -18.19 21.69 -22.03
N ALA A 539 -17.20 20.81 -22.31
CA ALA A 539 -17.21 19.94 -23.50
C ALA A 539 -18.37 18.94 -23.49
N MET A 540 -18.86 18.51 -22.32
CA MET A 540 -20.04 17.67 -22.17
C MET A 540 -21.38 18.39 -22.25
N GLY A 541 -21.39 19.72 -22.39
CA GLY A 541 -22.60 20.53 -22.51
C GLY A 541 -23.01 21.31 -21.25
N GLY A 542 -22.08 21.48 -20.31
CA GLY A 542 -22.29 22.27 -19.08
C GLY A 542 -22.70 21.46 -17.86
N ALA A 543 -23.00 22.14 -16.74
CA ALA A 543 -23.18 21.53 -15.44
C ALA A 543 -24.33 20.51 -15.39
N ASP A 544 -25.47 20.80 -16.00
CA ASP A 544 -26.62 19.90 -16.00
C ASP A 544 -26.36 18.59 -16.79
N ALA A 545 -25.76 18.71 -17.98
CA ALA A 545 -25.41 17.55 -18.80
C ALA A 545 -24.33 16.69 -18.12
N PHE A 546 -23.35 17.32 -17.48
CA PHE A 546 -22.30 16.67 -16.71
C PHE A 546 -22.88 15.88 -15.52
N GLU A 547 -23.81 16.49 -14.77
CA GLU A 547 -24.51 15.84 -13.67
C GLU A 547 -25.34 14.64 -14.11
N GLN A 548 -26.12 14.80 -15.19
CA GLN A 548 -26.90 13.67 -15.72
C GLN A 548 -26.03 12.47 -16.10
N LYS A 549 -24.81 12.71 -16.58
CA LYS A 549 -23.86 11.65 -16.92
C LYS A 549 -23.24 11.02 -15.67
N LEU A 550 -22.95 11.80 -14.63
CA LEU A 550 -22.53 11.26 -13.32
C LEU A 550 -23.64 10.41 -12.70
N ASP A 551 -24.88 10.91 -12.67
CA ASP A 551 -26.03 10.14 -12.17
C ASP A 551 -26.19 8.84 -12.96
N SER A 552 -26.05 8.88 -14.30
CA SER A 552 -26.10 7.69 -15.15
C SER A 552 -25.02 6.68 -14.80
N MET A 553 -23.79 7.10 -14.50
CA MET A 553 -22.71 6.20 -14.09
C MET A 553 -23.07 5.43 -12.83
N PHE A 554 -23.61 6.09 -11.82
CA PHE A 554 -23.98 5.46 -10.53
C PHE A 554 -25.29 4.66 -10.57
N THR A 555 -26.10 4.80 -11.62
CA THR A 555 -27.43 4.17 -11.70
C THR A 555 -27.59 3.16 -12.84
N LEU A 556 -26.73 3.21 -13.85
CA LEU A 556 -26.79 2.31 -15.00
C LEU A 556 -26.35 0.90 -14.59
N ALA A 557 -27.32 0.01 -14.47
CA ALA A 557 -27.08 -1.35 -14.02
C ALA A 557 -26.12 -2.11 -14.95
N VAL A 558 -25.30 -2.97 -14.33
CA VAL A 558 -24.57 -4.03 -15.03
C VAL A 558 -25.56 -5.11 -15.42
N THR A 559 -25.55 -5.52 -16.67
CA THR A 559 -26.42 -6.60 -17.15
C THR A 559 -25.70 -7.95 -17.11
N PRO A 560 -26.42 -9.09 -16.96
CA PRO A 560 -25.79 -10.41 -16.81
C PRO A 560 -24.93 -10.86 -18.01
N ASP A 561 -25.13 -10.25 -19.17
CA ASP A 561 -24.35 -10.50 -20.39
C ASP A 561 -23.04 -9.68 -20.51
N GLU A 562 -22.85 -8.69 -19.62
CA GLU A 562 -21.61 -7.94 -19.55
C GLU A 562 -20.51 -8.83 -18.96
N LYS A 563 -19.47 -9.07 -19.73
CA LYS A 563 -18.27 -9.82 -19.27
C LYS A 563 -17.35 -8.87 -18.50
N LEU A 564 -17.47 -8.92 -17.18
CA LEU A 564 -16.61 -8.11 -16.30
C LEU A 564 -15.24 -8.80 -16.13
N PRO A 565 -14.14 -8.09 -16.30
CA PRO A 565 -12.82 -8.59 -15.92
C PRO A 565 -12.67 -8.69 -14.40
N ILE A 566 -11.67 -9.44 -13.95
CA ILE A 566 -11.44 -9.78 -12.53
C ILE A 566 -11.25 -8.54 -11.62
N PHE A 567 -10.74 -7.45 -12.16
CA PHE A 567 -10.53 -6.18 -11.44
C PHE A 567 -11.77 -5.26 -11.43
N SER A 568 -12.87 -5.63 -12.07
CA SER A 568 -14.12 -4.85 -12.06
C SER A 568 -15.00 -5.26 -10.88
N THR A 569 -14.64 -4.80 -9.71
CA THR A 569 -15.27 -5.14 -8.42
C THR A 569 -15.76 -3.88 -7.69
N GLY A 570 -16.58 -4.03 -6.65
CA GLY A 570 -17.09 -2.88 -5.91
C GLY A 570 -17.99 -1.97 -6.74
N MET A 571 -18.85 -2.55 -7.58
CA MET A 571 -19.68 -1.81 -8.54
C MET A 571 -20.89 -1.13 -7.89
N ILE A 572 -21.06 0.16 -8.24
CA ILE A 572 -22.28 0.94 -7.99
C ILE A 572 -22.72 1.49 -9.35
N GLY A 573 -23.65 0.82 -10.01
CA GLY A 573 -23.93 1.05 -11.43
C GLY A 573 -22.72 0.70 -12.29
N GLN A 574 -22.21 1.65 -13.09
CA GLN A 574 -20.96 1.56 -13.85
C GLN A 574 -19.76 2.16 -13.12
N TYR A 575 -19.92 2.68 -11.91
CA TYR A 575 -18.84 3.09 -11.04
C TYR A 575 -18.17 1.84 -10.45
N VAL A 576 -16.85 1.75 -10.54
CA VAL A 576 -16.03 0.62 -10.06
C VAL A 576 -15.10 1.11 -8.98
N HIS A 577 -15.47 0.88 -7.70
CA HIS A 577 -14.61 1.34 -6.61
C HIS A 577 -13.33 0.50 -6.47
N GLY A 578 -13.39 -0.77 -6.84
CA GLY A 578 -12.24 -1.69 -6.78
C GLY A 578 -11.17 -1.45 -7.84
N ASN A 579 -11.26 -0.34 -8.63
CA ASN A 579 -10.20 0.03 -9.59
C ASN A 579 -10.04 1.55 -9.71
N GLU A 580 -8.83 2.03 -9.86
CA GLU A 580 -8.34 3.39 -9.70
C GLU A 580 -8.98 4.44 -10.61
N PRO A 581 -9.31 4.17 -11.88
CA PRO A 581 -9.93 5.18 -12.76
C PRO A 581 -11.22 5.79 -12.21
N SER A 582 -11.90 5.12 -11.28
CA SER A 582 -13.15 5.60 -10.67
C SER A 582 -12.95 6.43 -9.39
N HIS A 583 -11.79 6.37 -8.73
CA HIS A 583 -11.59 6.87 -7.36
C HIS A 583 -11.91 8.35 -7.15
N HIS A 584 -11.73 9.20 -8.16
CA HIS A 584 -12.03 10.64 -8.09
C HIS A 584 -13.47 11.00 -8.45
N VAL A 585 -14.23 10.07 -9.06
CA VAL A 585 -15.48 10.39 -9.76
C VAL A 585 -16.58 10.89 -8.82
N ALA A 586 -16.72 10.31 -7.62
CA ALA A 586 -17.73 10.76 -6.66
C ALA A 586 -17.57 12.24 -6.25
N TYR A 587 -16.35 12.75 -6.28
CA TYR A 587 -16.06 14.15 -5.94
C TYR A 587 -16.34 15.13 -7.09
N LEU A 588 -16.57 14.66 -8.32
CA LEU A 588 -16.87 15.50 -9.47
C LEU A 588 -18.24 16.22 -9.37
N TYR A 589 -19.11 15.77 -8.48
CA TYR A 589 -20.35 16.52 -8.20
C TYR A 589 -20.12 17.93 -7.65
N HIS A 590 -18.92 18.26 -7.14
CA HIS A 590 -18.55 19.63 -6.81
C HIS A 590 -18.62 20.62 -7.98
N PHE A 591 -18.59 20.12 -9.21
CA PHE A 591 -18.61 20.89 -10.46
C PHE A 591 -20.00 20.89 -11.13
N THR A 592 -21.03 20.43 -10.41
CA THR A 592 -22.46 20.41 -10.82
C THR A 592 -23.29 21.42 -10.06
N ASN A 593 -24.59 21.44 -10.31
CA ASN A 593 -25.54 22.28 -9.56
C ASN A 593 -25.96 21.66 -8.21
N HIS A 594 -25.59 20.40 -7.94
CA HIS A 594 -25.95 19.63 -6.73
C HIS A 594 -24.70 19.07 -6.03
N PRO A 595 -23.82 19.93 -5.48
CA PRO A 595 -22.59 19.49 -4.83
C PRO A 595 -22.82 18.63 -3.57
N GLU A 596 -24.01 18.67 -2.95
CA GLU A 596 -24.39 17.81 -1.84
C GLU A 596 -24.37 16.32 -2.18
N LYS A 597 -24.49 15.95 -3.46
CA LYS A 597 -24.38 14.56 -3.93
C LYS A 597 -22.99 13.96 -3.68
N VAL A 598 -21.92 14.77 -3.54
CA VAL A 598 -20.60 14.30 -3.11
C VAL A 598 -20.72 13.51 -1.82
N SER A 599 -21.29 14.13 -0.78
CA SER A 599 -21.42 13.49 0.52
C SER A 599 -22.29 12.24 0.49
N GLN A 600 -23.35 12.24 -0.34
CA GLN A 600 -24.22 11.07 -0.51
C GLN A 600 -23.42 9.89 -1.10
N ARG A 601 -22.69 10.11 -2.20
CA ARG A 601 -21.93 9.06 -2.89
C ARG A 601 -20.74 8.58 -2.09
N VAL A 602 -19.99 9.49 -1.49
CA VAL A 602 -18.85 9.11 -0.65
C VAL A 602 -19.30 8.33 0.58
N THR A 603 -20.38 8.73 1.25
CA THR A 603 -20.94 7.98 2.38
C THR A 603 -21.43 6.58 1.94
N GLU A 604 -22.09 6.46 0.77
CA GLU A 604 -22.47 5.18 0.21
C GLU A 604 -21.27 4.26 0.01
N ILE A 605 -20.18 4.78 -0.60
CA ILE A 605 -18.94 4.01 -0.84
C ILE A 605 -18.30 3.58 0.48
N LEU A 606 -18.11 4.51 1.43
CA LEU A 606 -17.50 4.21 2.73
C LEU A 606 -18.25 3.09 3.48
N ASN A 607 -19.57 3.07 3.41
CA ASN A 607 -20.42 2.12 4.14
C ASN A 607 -20.61 0.78 3.41
N THR A 608 -20.44 0.72 2.09
CA THR A 608 -20.76 -0.48 1.31
C THR A 608 -19.54 -1.22 0.77
N GLN A 609 -18.43 -0.50 0.52
CA GLN A 609 -17.25 -1.04 -0.15
C GLN A 609 -16.12 -1.45 0.82
N TYR A 610 -16.23 -1.09 2.11
CA TYR A 610 -15.28 -1.43 3.16
C TYR A 610 -15.99 -2.07 4.34
N LYS A 611 -15.46 -3.19 4.86
CA LYS A 611 -16.06 -3.96 5.95
C LYS A 611 -15.00 -4.53 6.88
N ASN A 612 -15.35 -4.72 8.14
CA ASN A 612 -14.48 -5.42 9.11
C ASN A 612 -14.61 -6.95 8.97
N THR A 613 -14.26 -7.46 7.79
CA THR A 613 -14.25 -8.91 7.46
C THR A 613 -13.03 -9.21 6.58
N PRO A 614 -12.60 -10.48 6.46
CA PRO A 614 -11.52 -10.83 5.55
C PRO A 614 -11.75 -10.38 4.10
N SER A 615 -13.00 -10.39 3.60
CA SER A 615 -13.40 -9.85 2.30
C SER A 615 -13.73 -8.35 2.34
N GLY A 616 -13.14 -7.61 3.27
CA GLY A 616 -13.50 -6.22 3.56
C GLY A 616 -13.00 -5.18 2.59
N HIS A 617 -12.11 -5.53 1.65
CA HIS A 617 -11.78 -4.73 0.47
C HIS A 617 -12.57 -5.21 -0.73
N CYS A 618 -13.17 -4.29 -1.47
CA CYS A 618 -13.97 -4.63 -2.65
C CYS A 618 -13.14 -4.85 -3.92
N GLY A 619 -11.83 -4.58 -3.90
CA GLY A 619 -10.87 -4.73 -4.98
C GLY A 619 -9.48 -4.91 -4.41
N ASN A 620 -8.46 -4.96 -5.27
CA ASN A 620 -7.06 -4.97 -4.85
C ASN A 620 -6.79 -3.76 -3.96
N GLU A 621 -6.04 -3.96 -2.88
CA GLU A 621 -5.71 -2.87 -1.95
C GLU A 621 -4.71 -1.88 -2.58
N ASP A 622 -3.86 -2.37 -3.51
CA ASP A 622 -2.93 -1.64 -4.37
C ASP A 622 -1.95 -0.73 -3.62
N CYS A 623 -1.10 -1.40 -2.83
CA CYS A 623 0.03 -0.77 -2.16
C CYS A 623 -0.35 0.47 -1.34
N GLY A 624 -1.51 0.45 -0.69
CA GLY A 624 -1.98 1.53 0.16
C GLY A 624 -2.97 2.51 -0.50
N GLN A 625 -3.27 2.36 -1.80
CA GLN A 625 -4.15 3.32 -2.50
C GLN A 625 -5.61 3.24 -2.03
N MET A 626 -6.21 2.04 -2.00
CA MET A 626 -7.58 1.85 -1.53
C MET A 626 -7.75 2.27 -0.07
N SER A 627 -6.78 1.91 0.75
CA SER A 627 -6.72 2.26 2.17
C SER A 627 -6.61 3.76 2.38
N SER A 628 -5.75 4.44 1.62
CA SER A 628 -5.58 5.89 1.68
C SER A 628 -6.80 6.65 1.17
N TRP A 629 -7.51 6.12 0.16
CA TRP A 629 -8.78 6.67 -0.30
C TRP A 629 -9.81 6.68 0.84
N TYR A 630 -9.93 5.53 1.57
CA TYR A 630 -10.82 5.43 2.71
C TYR A 630 -10.45 6.43 3.81
N VAL A 631 -9.16 6.49 4.19
CA VAL A 631 -8.69 7.38 5.26
C VAL A 631 -9.00 8.85 4.93
N LEU A 632 -8.62 9.32 3.74
CA LEU A 632 -8.88 10.71 3.32
C LEU A 632 -10.37 11.01 3.25
N SER A 633 -11.17 10.12 2.66
CA SER A 633 -12.62 10.29 2.54
C SER A 633 -13.33 10.26 3.90
N ALA A 634 -12.90 9.39 4.82
CA ALA A 634 -13.41 9.34 6.19
C ALA A 634 -13.07 10.60 7.00
N LEU A 635 -11.92 11.23 6.73
CA LEU A 635 -11.55 12.53 7.29
C LEU A 635 -12.40 13.67 6.73
N GLY A 636 -13.08 13.47 5.59
CA GLY A 636 -13.96 14.46 4.98
C GLY A 636 -13.34 15.28 3.87
N PHE A 637 -12.27 14.81 3.21
CA PHE A 637 -11.67 15.47 2.05
C PHE A 637 -10.90 14.52 1.13
N TYR A 638 -10.70 14.92 -0.13
CA TYR A 638 -9.99 14.12 -1.13
C TYR A 638 -9.30 15.03 -2.17
N PRO A 639 -8.06 14.71 -2.62
CA PRO A 639 -7.39 15.46 -3.67
C PRO A 639 -7.84 14.98 -5.06
N LEU A 640 -8.67 15.77 -5.76
CA LEU A 640 -9.09 15.47 -7.14
C LEU A 640 -7.95 15.56 -8.15
N ASN A 641 -7.10 16.54 -7.95
CA ASN A 641 -5.85 16.76 -8.67
C ASN A 641 -4.75 16.92 -7.60
N PRO A 642 -4.01 15.87 -7.28
CA PRO A 642 -3.01 15.92 -6.22
C PRO A 642 -2.04 17.11 -6.33
N SER A 643 -1.60 17.42 -7.55
CA SER A 643 -0.59 18.46 -7.81
C SER A 643 -1.12 19.91 -7.77
N ASP A 644 -2.41 20.14 -7.52
CA ASP A 644 -2.96 21.50 -7.36
C ASP A 644 -3.08 21.95 -5.89
N GLY A 645 -2.74 21.07 -4.95
CA GLY A 645 -2.75 21.33 -3.52
C GLY A 645 -4.13 21.50 -2.89
N ARG A 646 -5.22 21.14 -3.58
CA ARG A 646 -6.60 21.26 -3.10
C ARG A 646 -7.14 19.91 -2.63
N TYR A 647 -7.78 19.95 -1.46
CA TYR A 647 -8.56 18.82 -0.94
C TYR A 647 -10.03 19.19 -0.96
N TYR A 648 -10.80 18.53 -1.81
CA TYR A 648 -12.24 18.76 -1.97
C TYR A 648 -13.01 18.07 -0.85
N LEU A 649 -14.02 18.76 -0.30
CA LEU A 649 -14.66 18.37 0.95
C LEU A 649 -15.83 17.40 0.75
N THR A 650 -16.04 16.55 1.73
CA THR A 650 -17.23 15.71 1.90
C THR A 650 -17.60 15.71 3.39
N THR A 651 -18.72 15.12 3.74
CA THR A 651 -19.08 14.95 5.17
C THR A 651 -18.11 14.00 5.85
N PRO A 652 -17.40 14.39 6.92
CA PRO A 652 -16.54 13.50 7.69
C PRO A 652 -17.30 12.29 8.25
N LEU A 653 -16.66 11.13 8.34
CA LEU A 653 -17.26 9.92 8.92
C LEU A 653 -17.40 10.05 10.44
N PHE A 654 -16.38 10.57 11.10
CA PHE A 654 -16.30 10.74 12.56
C PHE A 654 -16.80 12.12 12.99
N ASP A 655 -17.20 12.24 14.26
CA ASP A 655 -17.64 13.53 14.81
C ASP A 655 -16.48 14.53 14.86
N LYS A 656 -15.29 14.04 15.17
CA LYS A 656 -14.05 14.81 15.13
C LYS A 656 -12.88 13.92 14.72
N ALA A 657 -11.96 14.46 13.93
CA ALA A 657 -10.66 13.90 13.65
C ALA A 657 -9.57 14.94 13.95
N THR A 658 -8.45 14.49 14.52
CA THR A 658 -7.28 15.34 14.79
C THR A 658 -6.06 14.76 14.10
N LEU A 659 -5.46 15.54 13.21
CA LEU A 659 -4.20 15.24 12.56
C LEU A 659 -3.06 15.83 13.38
N HIS A 660 -2.10 14.98 13.79
CA HIS A 660 -0.87 15.37 14.49
C HIS A 660 0.27 15.47 13.46
N LEU A 661 0.56 16.69 13.03
CA LEU A 661 1.48 16.94 11.92
C LEU A 661 2.95 16.87 12.36
N GLU A 662 3.86 16.51 11.45
CA GLU A 662 5.31 16.39 11.76
C GLU A 662 5.98 17.76 12.11
N ASN A 663 5.31 18.88 11.87
CA ASN A 663 5.75 20.20 12.32
C ASN A 663 5.36 20.53 13.78
N GLY A 664 4.77 19.56 14.50
CA GLY A 664 4.31 19.69 15.88
C GLY A 664 2.96 20.38 16.06
N LYS A 665 2.29 20.78 14.97
CA LYS A 665 0.95 21.35 15.01
C LYS A 665 -0.13 20.27 14.92
N THR A 666 -1.34 20.63 15.32
CA THR A 666 -2.54 19.81 15.13
C THR A 666 -3.52 20.51 14.18
N PHE A 667 -4.24 19.69 13.42
CA PHE A 667 -5.33 20.17 12.57
C PHE A 667 -6.58 19.34 12.88
N THR A 668 -7.67 19.98 13.30
CA THR A 668 -8.92 19.29 13.63
C THR A 668 -9.98 19.48 12.54
N ILE A 669 -10.70 18.39 12.28
CA ILE A 669 -11.85 18.32 11.36
C ILE A 669 -13.03 17.87 12.18
N GLU A 670 -14.11 18.64 12.19
CA GLU A 670 -15.31 18.34 13.01
C GLU A 670 -16.57 18.43 12.14
N LYS A 671 -17.52 17.54 12.38
CA LYS A 671 -18.89 17.71 11.90
C LYS A 671 -19.51 18.94 12.56
N GLY A 672 -20.12 19.81 11.77
CA GLY A 672 -20.87 20.91 12.32
C GLY A 672 -22.25 20.48 12.87
N LYS A 673 -22.93 21.42 13.54
CA LYS A 673 -24.26 21.18 14.11
C LYS A 673 -25.35 21.04 13.06
N LYS A 674 -25.14 21.57 11.86
CA LYS A 674 -26.06 21.47 10.73
C LYS A 674 -25.57 20.41 9.77
N ALA A 675 -26.50 19.72 9.11
CA ALA A 675 -26.14 18.74 8.08
C ALA A 675 -25.28 19.39 7.00
N GLY A 676 -24.14 18.75 6.67
CA GLY A 676 -23.16 19.24 5.68
C GLY A 676 -22.23 20.34 6.17
N GLU A 677 -22.38 20.85 7.40
CA GLU A 677 -21.43 21.81 7.98
C GLU A 677 -20.15 21.10 8.39
N ILE A 678 -19.02 21.65 8.00
CA ILE A 678 -17.68 21.20 8.42
C ILE A 678 -17.02 22.34 9.19
N ARG A 679 -16.29 21.99 10.24
CA ARG A 679 -15.49 22.93 11.04
C ARG A 679 -14.04 22.49 11.03
N PHE A 680 -13.14 23.46 10.81
CA PHE A 680 -11.71 23.26 10.96
C PHE A 680 -11.20 24.07 12.16
N ASN A 681 -10.50 23.40 13.06
CA ASN A 681 -10.01 23.98 14.32
C ASN A 681 -11.12 24.78 15.03
N GLY A 682 -12.32 24.15 15.15
CA GLY A 682 -13.49 24.74 15.81
C GLY A 682 -14.24 25.83 15.01
N LYS A 683 -13.75 26.27 13.86
CA LYS A 683 -14.34 27.35 13.05
C LYS A 683 -15.13 26.80 11.86
N PRO A 684 -16.37 27.28 11.59
CA PRO A 684 -17.14 26.89 10.41
C PRO A 684 -16.38 27.19 9.12
N PHE A 685 -16.48 26.28 8.16
CA PHE A 685 -15.83 26.38 6.87
C PHE A 685 -16.87 26.26 5.75
N TYR A 686 -16.81 27.16 4.73
CA TYR A 686 -17.90 27.32 3.76
C TYR A 686 -17.48 27.09 2.30
N ARG A 687 -16.16 26.95 2.03
CA ARG A 687 -15.70 26.56 0.69
C ARG A 687 -15.86 25.06 0.49
N ASN A 688 -15.87 24.64 -0.75
CA ASN A 688 -15.95 23.22 -1.12
C ASN A 688 -14.57 22.51 -1.20
N TYR A 689 -13.48 23.22 -0.91
CA TYR A 689 -12.13 22.67 -0.79
C TYR A 689 -11.32 23.45 0.25
N ILE A 690 -10.31 22.79 0.80
CA ILE A 690 -9.26 23.41 1.62
C ILE A 690 -7.91 23.23 0.91
N ASN A 691 -7.04 24.26 0.98
CA ASN A 691 -5.69 24.14 0.44
C ASN A 691 -4.76 23.44 1.45
N TYR A 692 -3.78 22.73 0.95
CA TYR A 692 -2.76 22.07 1.75
C TYR A 692 -2.06 23.02 2.75
N ASP A 693 -1.66 24.22 2.31
CA ASP A 693 -0.99 25.19 3.17
C ASP A 693 -1.89 25.66 4.33
N GLU A 694 -3.20 25.70 4.13
CA GLU A 694 -4.14 26.05 5.20
C GLU A 694 -4.16 24.97 6.27
N ILE A 695 -4.07 23.68 5.89
CA ILE A 695 -3.98 22.56 6.85
C ILE A 695 -2.72 22.70 7.72
N LEU A 696 -1.60 23.15 7.13
CA LEU A 696 -0.33 23.31 7.86
C LEU A 696 -0.27 24.59 8.70
N THR A 697 -1.03 25.63 8.36
CA THR A 697 -0.84 26.99 8.89
C THR A 697 -1.99 27.48 9.75
N ILE A 698 -3.21 26.94 9.62
CA ILE A 698 -4.34 27.37 10.46
C ILE A 698 -3.95 27.17 11.94
N ASN A 699 -3.71 28.27 12.62
CA ASN A 699 -3.42 28.27 14.05
C ASN A 699 -4.71 28.03 14.85
N ASN A 700 -4.58 27.28 15.92
CA ASN A 700 -5.62 27.08 16.92
C ASN A 700 -6.04 28.39 17.57
#